data_f5f1a075dbe11416e9593269183280d7
#
_entry.id   f5f1a075dbe11416e9593269183280d7
#
_cell.length_a   1.000
_cell.length_b   1.000
_cell.length_c   1.000
_cell.angle_alpha   90.00
_cell.angle_beta   90.00
_cell.angle_gamma   90.00
#
_symmetry.space_group_name_H-M   'P 1'
#
loop_
_entity.id
_entity.type
_entity.pdbx_description
1 polymer ?
#
loop_
_entity_poly.entity_id
_entity_poly.type
_entity_poly.pdbx_seq_one_letter_code
_entity_poly.pdbx_strand_id
1 'polypeptide(L)'
;MLAGKARPVGDNRVVAINKGQSVELRREGEDPILTVLGEFGDERAVHRHGSHGGAPGPRHNQIPEPDRRVDNTTIWEPDFSEAYYEKLLYSQKSGVNSMANYYIEQSSNRYSVNGDVTPWAKVRYNAASYGADYCGSIVCADTWYFVDDSVDEWAKTLTTAELNAHLAKFDVWDRYDYDGDGNFDEPDGYIDHFQSVHAGEGGETGGGAQGSDAIWSHRWYAYFSANGPDGAGPHGFGGVRIGNSDYWVGDYTIEPENGGVGVFAHEFGHDLGLPDLYDTSGNTGGAENSTGFWTLMSSGSYGSSGRPVDGIGTKPMHMGNWEKFQLGWLKYDVARTGEHSAHRLGPAEVTTKAAQGVFVVLPRKVVPLDLGAPYAGEKFYYSGSGDNLNNTMTKQVAIPAGGGALTAQVRYDIEEDWDYAYLTVNGEHVQTSHSTDTNPNGTNLGEGITGSTDGWEPLTADLSAYAGRTVTLGWRYNTDGAEAEPGFMVDAIAVDGTMVGTAEADEGWTFDGFRTTTGSEQTTFANYYVLENRQYRGYDESLQTGPYNFGFLNTLQNWVEHFSYQDGLLVNYWDTSYSDNNVGDHPGGGLVLPVDAHPKLLHWEGGTADGTLMRPRIQSYDSTFGLERTEAYTLHNNGVPTRIPSLPAARVFEDSRSYWQDCDAHGCTGAHPGRHQPGWNSVDVPNTGTSVRVVSESNKGSFMNVHVN
;
A
#
# COMPACT_ATOMS: atom_id res chain seq x y z
N MET A 1 -8.35 1.13 -18.42
CA MET A 1 -8.00 -0.08 -19.21
C MET A 1 -9.13 -1.10 -19.24
N LEU A 2 -9.55 -1.72 -18.16
CA LEU A 2 -10.60 -2.77 -18.10
C LEU A 2 -11.94 -2.31 -18.71
N ALA A 3 -12.32 -1.05 -18.55
CA ALA A 3 -13.49 -0.45 -19.18
C ALA A 3 -13.31 -0.10 -20.68
N GLY A 4 -12.13 -0.29 -21.24
CA GLY A 4 -11.80 0.02 -22.66
C GLY A 4 -11.72 1.52 -23.00
N LYS A 5 -11.65 2.40 -21.98
CA LYS A 5 -11.63 3.87 -22.17
C LYS A 5 -10.23 4.45 -22.39
N ALA A 6 -9.19 3.83 -21.81
CA ALA A 6 -7.80 4.27 -21.95
C ALA A 6 -7.01 3.26 -22.80
N ARG A 7 -6.14 3.77 -23.67
CA ARG A 7 -5.20 2.97 -24.46
C ARG A 7 -3.80 3.50 -24.22
N PRO A 8 -2.85 2.66 -23.76
CA PRO A 8 -1.46 3.04 -23.60
C PRO A 8 -0.82 3.41 -24.95
N VAL A 9 0.17 4.29 -24.90
CA VAL A 9 0.95 4.72 -26.07
C VAL A 9 2.42 4.32 -25.83
N GLY A 10 3.08 3.82 -26.88
CA GLY A 10 4.48 3.41 -26.82
C GLY A 10 4.73 2.04 -26.18
N ASP A 11 6.00 1.67 -26.08
CA ASP A 11 6.43 0.37 -25.56
C ASP A 11 6.26 0.30 -24.02
N ASN A 12 6.48 1.40 -23.30
CA ASN A 12 6.33 1.53 -21.84
C ASN A 12 4.88 1.79 -21.39
N ARG A 13 3.94 1.83 -22.34
CA ARG A 13 2.50 2.03 -22.07
C ARG A 13 2.20 3.28 -21.23
N VAL A 14 2.81 4.39 -21.57
CA VAL A 14 2.55 5.69 -20.94
C VAL A 14 1.15 6.18 -21.31
N VAL A 15 0.43 6.68 -20.32
CA VAL A 15 -0.90 7.30 -20.49
C VAL A 15 -0.85 8.71 -19.94
N ALA A 16 -1.08 9.71 -20.81
CA ALA A 16 -1.33 11.06 -20.36
C ALA A 16 -2.69 11.11 -19.64
N ILE A 17 -2.72 11.53 -18.40
CA ILE A 17 -3.93 11.69 -17.59
C ILE A 17 -4.41 13.15 -17.61
N ASN A 18 -3.47 14.11 -17.62
CA ASN A 18 -3.72 15.54 -17.75
C ASN A 18 -2.63 16.20 -18.58
N LYS A 19 -2.75 17.55 -18.79
CA LYS A 19 -1.71 18.31 -19.45
C LYS A 19 -0.45 18.39 -18.56
N GLY A 20 0.66 17.80 -19.02
CA GLY A 20 1.92 17.74 -18.27
C GLY A 20 1.93 16.69 -17.16
N GLN A 21 0.97 15.76 -17.15
CA GLN A 21 0.93 14.64 -16.21
C GLN A 21 0.76 13.34 -17.00
N SER A 22 1.70 12.45 -16.84
CA SER A 22 1.72 11.13 -17.46
C SER A 22 1.93 10.04 -16.42
N VAL A 23 1.49 8.82 -16.73
CA VAL A 23 1.66 7.64 -15.88
C VAL A 23 2.22 6.52 -16.72
N GLU A 24 3.28 5.91 -16.27
CA GLU A 24 3.81 4.67 -16.82
C GLU A 24 3.01 3.48 -16.26
N LEU A 25 2.29 2.74 -17.12
CA LEU A 25 1.44 1.62 -16.73
C LEU A 25 2.16 0.27 -16.75
N ARG A 26 3.45 0.25 -17.07
CA ARG A 26 4.19 -1.00 -17.22
C ARG A 26 5.68 -0.72 -17.20
N ARG A 27 6.37 -1.30 -16.25
CA ARG A 27 7.82 -1.35 -16.21
C ARG A 27 8.32 -2.70 -16.72
N GLU A 28 9.20 -2.70 -17.73
CA GLU A 28 9.86 -3.88 -18.30
C GLU A 28 11.35 -3.59 -18.49
N GLY A 29 12.16 -4.64 -18.48
CA GLY A 29 13.60 -4.51 -18.65
C GLY A 29 14.35 -4.98 -17.40
N GLU A 30 15.48 -4.36 -17.14
CA GLU A 30 16.33 -4.67 -16.00
C GLU A 30 16.70 -3.36 -15.29
N ASP A 31 16.24 -3.21 -14.06
CA ASP A 31 16.51 -2.01 -13.26
C ASP A 31 17.75 -2.20 -12.35
N PRO A 32 18.60 -1.19 -12.27
CA PRO A 32 19.77 -1.21 -11.40
C PRO A 32 19.42 -0.76 -9.98
N ILE A 33 19.88 -1.50 -8.97
CA ILE A 33 19.67 -1.20 -7.55
C ILE A 33 21.03 -0.92 -6.89
N LEU A 34 21.14 0.20 -6.17
CA LEU A 34 22.27 0.47 -5.31
C LEU A 34 22.00 -0.08 -3.91
N THR A 35 22.74 -1.12 -3.50
CA THR A 35 22.61 -1.70 -2.15
C THR A 35 23.77 -1.26 -1.26
N VAL A 36 23.46 -0.56 -0.16
CA VAL A 36 24.44 -0.10 0.83
C VAL A 36 24.33 -0.91 2.11
N LEU A 37 25.43 -1.56 2.52
CA LEU A 37 25.51 -2.31 3.76
C LEU A 37 25.99 -1.43 4.90
N GLY A 38 25.18 -1.26 5.96
CA GLY A 38 25.49 -0.42 7.12
C GLY A 38 25.57 -1.22 8.44
N GLU A 39 26.66 -1.06 9.19
CA GLU A 39 26.79 -1.61 10.54
C GLU A 39 26.90 -0.52 11.60
N PHE A 40 26.31 -0.75 12.76
CA PHE A 40 26.18 0.26 13.81
C PHE A 40 27.46 0.48 14.59
N GLY A 41 27.61 1.70 15.14
CA GLY A 41 28.67 2.10 16.04
C GLY A 41 28.39 1.79 17.51
N ASP A 42 29.21 2.36 18.39
CA ASP A 42 29.13 2.14 19.82
C ASP A 42 28.66 3.39 20.58
N GLU A 43 28.65 4.55 19.91
CA GLU A 43 28.27 5.82 20.51
C GLU A 43 26.73 5.96 20.52
N ARG A 44 26.21 6.83 21.37
CA ARG A 44 24.80 7.23 21.41
C ARG A 44 24.65 8.63 20.87
N ALA A 45 23.67 8.83 20.00
CA ALA A 45 23.39 10.14 19.43
C ALA A 45 22.51 10.98 20.37
N VAL A 46 23.12 11.73 21.28
CA VAL A 46 22.43 12.53 22.33
C VAL A 46 21.44 13.60 21.78
N HIS A 47 21.42 13.83 20.49
CA HIS A 47 20.54 14.81 19.81
C HIS A 47 19.39 14.18 19.03
N ARG A 48 19.30 12.85 18.97
CA ARG A 48 18.24 12.09 18.28
C ARG A 48 17.22 11.59 19.29
N HIS A 49 15.98 11.42 18.87
CA HIS A 49 14.88 11.06 19.76
C HIS A 49 15.06 9.69 20.41
N GLY A 50 15.57 8.69 19.67
CA GLY A 50 15.82 7.33 20.16
C GLY A 50 17.09 7.14 21.03
N SER A 51 17.76 8.20 21.45
CA SER A 51 19.09 8.18 22.05
C SER A 51 19.18 7.67 23.50
N HIS A 52 18.08 7.26 24.14
CA HIS A 52 18.03 7.08 25.59
C HIS A 52 18.52 5.71 26.08
N GLY A 53 18.91 4.79 25.21
CA GLY A 53 19.28 3.43 25.59
C GLY A 53 20.11 2.69 24.56
N GLY A 54 19.91 1.39 24.53
CA GLY A 54 20.48 0.48 23.55
C GLY A 54 21.90 0.01 23.86
N ALA A 55 22.19 -1.19 23.42
CA ALA A 55 23.52 -1.77 23.44
C ALA A 55 24.41 -1.16 22.34
N PRO A 56 25.76 -1.22 22.46
CA PRO A 56 26.66 -0.94 21.36
C PRO A 56 26.40 -1.86 20.16
N GLY A 57 26.65 -1.36 18.96
CA GLY A 57 26.47 -2.12 17.72
C GLY A 57 25.00 -2.20 17.28
N PRO A 58 24.57 -3.32 16.63
CA PRO A 58 25.38 -4.50 16.29
C PRO A 58 26.36 -4.28 15.10
N ARG A 59 27.33 -5.19 15.00
CA ARG A 59 28.12 -5.39 13.79
C ARG A 59 27.51 -6.52 12.99
N HIS A 60 27.83 -6.60 11.71
CA HIS A 60 27.50 -7.76 10.91
C HIS A 60 28.20 -9.04 11.44
N ASN A 61 27.64 -10.20 11.13
CA ASN A 61 28.09 -11.51 11.59
C ASN A 61 28.04 -11.71 13.12
N GLN A 62 27.15 -10.99 13.81
CA GLN A 62 26.95 -11.17 15.27
C GLN A 62 25.65 -11.88 15.63
N ILE A 63 24.80 -12.20 14.66
CA ILE A 63 23.60 -13.02 14.86
C ILE A 63 24.05 -14.43 15.29
N PRO A 64 23.59 -14.94 16.44
CA PRO A 64 24.00 -16.26 16.91
C PRO A 64 23.49 -17.38 16.00
N GLU A 65 24.30 -18.44 15.77
CA GLU A 65 23.82 -19.64 15.11
C GLU A 65 22.66 -20.27 15.88
N PRO A 66 21.47 -20.43 15.28
CA PRO A 66 20.29 -20.93 15.97
C PRO A 66 20.39 -22.43 16.28
N ASP A 67 19.91 -22.83 17.44
CA ASP A 67 19.72 -24.25 17.78
C ASP A 67 18.49 -24.79 17.02
N ARG A 68 18.72 -25.48 15.93
CA ARG A 68 17.69 -26.05 15.05
C ARG A 68 16.76 -27.08 15.70
N ARG A 69 16.94 -27.39 16.99
CA ARG A 69 16.00 -28.20 17.77
C ARG A 69 14.85 -27.37 18.36
N VAL A 70 15.03 -26.05 18.46
CA VAL A 70 14.09 -25.13 19.12
C VAL A 70 13.83 -23.87 18.29
N ASP A 71 14.57 -23.67 17.21
CA ASP A 71 14.46 -22.52 16.30
C ASP A 71 14.56 -23.00 14.84
N ASN A 72 13.47 -22.89 14.10
CA ASN A 72 13.42 -23.13 12.66
C ASN A 72 12.95 -21.89 11.88
N THR A 73 12.97 -20.71 12.51
CA THR A 73 12.53 -19.45 11.91
C THR A 73 13.68 -18.54 11.50
N THR A 74 14.74 -18.48 12.30
CA THR A 74 15.86 -17.56 12.07
C THR A 74 16.66 -17.95 10.84
N ILE A 75 16.85 -17.01 9.90
CA ILE A 75 17.80 -17.15 8.80
C ILE A 75 19.19 -16.88 9.37
N TRP A 76 20.14 -17.75 9.08
CA TRP A 76 21.50 -17.62 9.55
C TRP A 76 22.52 -18.14 8.53
N GLU A 77 23.54 -17.33 8.33
CA GLU A 77 24.73 -17.63 7.52
C GLU A 77 26.00 -17.32 8.32
N PRO A 78 27.07 -18.06 8.11
CA PRO A 78 28.32 -17.81 8.84
C PRO A 78 29.02 -16.51 8.42
N ASP A 79 28.67 -15.93 7.26
CA ASP A 79 29.27 -14.72 6.71
C ASP A 79 28.28 -14.00 5.78
N PHE A 80 27.72 -12.90 6.27
CA PHE A 80 26.87 -11.97 5.53
C PHE A 80 27.72 -10.95 4.78
N SER A 81 28.52 -11.45 3.84
CA SER A 81 29.44 -10.65 3.02
C SER A 81 28.75 -10.02 1.80
N GLU A 82 29.43 -9.06 1.16
CA GLU A 82 28.99 -8.47 -0.13
C GLU A 82 28.61 -9.58 -1.13
N ALA A 83 29.43 -10.60 -1.28
CA ALA A 83 29.18 -11.71 -2.20
C ALA A 83 27.94 -12.55 -1.83
N TYR A 84 27.56 -12.59 -0.54
CA TYR A 84 26.31 -13.19 -0.10
C TYR A 84 25.12 -12.40 -0.64
N TYR A 85 25.12 -11.06 -0.47
CA TYR A 85 24.02 -10.21 -0.95
C TYR A 85 23.97 -10.12 -2.48
N GLU A 86 25.12 -10.03 -3.16
CA GLU A 86 25.16 -10.11 -4.63
C GLU A 86 24.45 -11.36 -5.15
N LYS A 87 24.64 -12.50 -4.47
CA LYS A 87 23.98 -13.75 -4.83
C LYS A 87 22.50 -13.74 -4.45
N LEU A 88 22.16 -13.28 -3.24
CA LEU A 88 20.80 -13.26 -2.70
C LEU A 88 19.90 -12.32 -3.52
N LEU A 89 20.41 -11.17 -3.89
CA LEU A 89 19.64 -10.11 -4.56
C LEU A 89 19.68 -10.26 -6.09
N TYR A 90 20.86 -10.41 -6.67
CA TYR A 90 21.05 -10.16 -8.10
C TYR A 90 21.40 -11.40 -8.94
N SER A 91 21.52 -12.59 -8.34
CA SER A 91 21.83 -13.78 -9.12
C SER A 91 20.67 -14.18 -10.04
N GLN A 92 20.91 -14.16 -11.35
CA GLN A 92 19.98 -14.66 -12.37
C GLN A 92 20.29 -16.09 -12.81
N LYS A 93 21.18 -16.80 -12.09
CA LYS A 93 21.50 -18.19 -12.41
C LYS A 93 20.30 -19.09 -12.13
N SER A 94 19.94 -19.92 -13.12
CA SER A 94 18.83 -20.86 -12.98
C SER A 94 18.98 -21.75 -11.74
N GLY A 95 17.90 -21.85 -10.96
CA GLY A 95 17.84 -22.66 -9.73
C GLY A 95 18.44 -21.97 -8.49
N VAL A 96 18.95 -20.76 -8.61
CA VAL A 96 19.31 -19.93 -7.45
C VAL A 96 18.05 -19.23 -6.97
N ASN A 97 17.78 -19.31 -5.68
CA ASN A 97 16.74 -18.51 -5.02
C ASN A 97 17.30 -17.12 -4.75
N SER A 98 16.79 -16.13 -5.45
CA SER A 98 17.24 -14.72 -5.40
C SER A 98 16.11 -13.76 -5.71
N MET A 99 16.22 -12.50 -5.30
CA MET A 99 15.26 -11.47 -5.63
C MET A 99 15.13 -11.26 -7.15
N ALA A 100 16.24 -11.24 -7.89
CA ALA A 100 16.23 -11.15 -9.35
C ALA A 100 15.44 -12.31 -10.00
N ASN A 101 15.68 -13.55 -9.60
CA ASN A 101 14.93 -14.72 -10.12
C ASN A 101 13.45 -14.69 -9.70
N TYR A 102 13.15 -14.14 -8.52
CA TYR A 102 11.77 -13.94 -8.11
C TYR A 102 11.05 -13.01 -9.11
N TYR A 103 11.59 -11.82 -9.37
CA TYR A 103 10.98 -10.86 -10.30
C TYR A 103 10.97 -11.33 -11.74
N ILE A 104 11.99 -12.08 -12.20
CA ILE A 104 11.98 -12.76 -13.50
C ILE A 104 10.77 -13.70 -13.61
N GLU A 105 10.48 -14.46 -12.56
CA GLU A 105 9.33 -15.40 -12.55
C GLU A 105 8.00 -14.63 -12.48
N GLN A 106 7.87 -13.63 -11.58
CA GLN A 106 6.64 -12.84 -11.44
C GLN A 106 6.23 -12.17 -12.76
N SER A 107 7.19 -11.58 -13.45
CA SER A 107 6.99 -10.89 -14.73
C SER A 107 6.92 -11.83 -15.94
N SER A 108 7.18 -13.14 -15.77
CA SER A 108 7.38 -14.11 -16.86
C SER A 108 8.47 -13.67 -17.84
N ASN A 109 9.64 -13.33 -17.32
CA ASN A 109 10.87 -12.89 -18.00
C ASN A 109 10.76 -11.52 -18.70
N ARG A 110 9.89 -10.63 -18.24
CA ARG A 110 9.80 -9.26 -18.78
C ARG A 110 10.54 -8.24 -17.96
N TYR A 111 10.74 -8.51 -16.68
CA TYR A 111 11.39 -7.63 -15.74
C TYR A 111 12.40 -8.41 -14.88
N SER A 112 13.51 -7.79 -14.56
CA SER A 112 14.50 -8.30 -13.62
C SER A 112 15.19 -7.13 -12.93
N VAL A 113 15.99 -7.44 -11.93
CA VAL A 113 16.85 -6.48 -11.25
C VAL A 113 18.30 -6.94 -11.30
N ASN A 114 19.22 -5.99 -11.34
CA ASN A 114 20.63 -6.19 -11.06
C ASN A 114 21.11 -5.09 -10.13
N GLY A 115 22.36 -5.10 -9.69
CA GLY A 115 22.87 -4.02 -8.85
C GLY A 115 24.28 -4.23 -8.37
N ASP A 116 24.73 -3.26 -7.61
CA ASP A 116 26.03 -3.30 -6.94
C ASP A 116 25.80 -3.29 -5.42
N VAL A 117 26.54 -4.12 -4.68
CA VAL A 117 26.54 -4.18 -3.21
C VAL A 117 27.81 -3.54 -2.69
N THR A 118 27.68 -2.58 -1.75
CA THR A 118 28.86 -1.91 -1.16
C THR A 118 29.48 -2.77 -0.05
N PRO A 119 30.77 -2.53 0.29
CA PRO A 119 31.31 -3.02 1.56
C PRO A 119 30.52 -2.47 2.77
N TRP A 120 30.55 -3.22 3.88
CA TRP A 120 29.95 -2.77 5.14
C TRP A 120 30.51 -1.43 5.59
N ALA A 121 29.66 -0.39 5.61
CA ALA A 121 29.96 0.93 6.09
C ALA A 121 29.60 1.03 7.58
N LYS A 122 30.57 1.42 8.42
CA LYS A 122 30.35 1.54 9.85
C LYS A 122 29.88 2.94 10.22
N VAL A 123 28.60 3.08 10.57
CA VAL A 123 28.09 4.34 11.09
C VAL A 123 28.57 4.59 12.53
N ARG A 124 28.46 5.81 13.00
CA ARG A 124 29.01 6.22 14.30
C ARG A 124 28.21 5.69 15.48
N TYR A 125 26.88 5.70 15.39
CA TYR A 125 25.98 5.48 16.51
C TYR A 125 25.44 4.05 16.56
N ASN A 126 24.91 3.66 17.73
CA ASN A 126 24.30 2.36 17.95
C ASN A 126 22.87 2.27 17.34
N ALA A 127 22.32 1.06 17.23
CA ALA A 127 21.02 0.81 16.59
C ALA A 127 19.88 1.66 17.19
N ALA A 128 19.82 1.81 18.52
CA ALA A 128 18.80 2.62 19.19
C ALA A 128 18.77 4.09 18.75
N SER A 129 19.89 4.61 18.24
CA SER A 129 19.96 5.98 17.73
C SER A 129 19.31 6.18 16.35
N TYR A 130 18.85 5.07 15.71
CA TYR A 130 18.27 5.07 14.38
C TYR A 130 16.92 4.36 14.32
N GLY A 131 16.75 3.27 15.09
CA GLY A 131 15.60 2.38 14.97
C GLY A 131 14.61 2.40 16.14
N ALA A 132 14.84 3.20 17.20
CA ALA A 132 13.95 3.19 18.35
C ALA A 132 12.55 3.74 18.04
N ASP A 133 11.52 3.08 18.60
CA ASP A 133 10.08 3.38 18.42
C ASP A 133 9.62 4.59 19.25
N TYR A 134 10.27 5.74 19.09
CA TYR A 134 9.99 6.93 19.91
C TYR A 134 8.76 7.72 19.48
N CYS A 135 8.34 7.60 18.22
CA CYS A 135 7.26 8.41 17.62
C CYS A 135 5.86 7.81 17.83
N GLY A 136 5.76 6.67 18.52
CA GLY A 136 4.49 5.95 18.70
C GLY A 136 4.15 5.02 17.54
N SER A 137 5.06 4.87 16.57
CA SER A 137 5.02 3.92 15.46
C SER A 137 6.27 3.03 15.50
N ILE A 138 6.24 1.93 14.73
CA ILE A 138 7.38 1.02 14.55
C ILE A 138 8.41 1.54 13.53
N VAL A 139 8.08 2.58 12.77
CA VAL A 139 8.99 3.28 11.85
C VAL A 139 8.99 4.76 12.19
N CYS A 140 10.16 5.29 12.54
CA CYS A 140 10.35 6.68 12.93
C CYS A 140 11.42 7.37 12.07
N ALA A 141 11.34 8.70 11.96
CA ALA A 141 12.21 9.50 11.08
C ALA A 141 13.72 9.41 11.40
N ASP A 142 14.11 8.94 12.60
CA ASP A 142 15.53 8.72 12.92
C ASP A 142 16.19 7.68 12.02
N THR A 143 15.43 6.83 11.32
CA THR A 143 15.93 5.89 10.30
C THR A 143 16.56 6.62 9.10
N TRP A 144 16.09 7.82 8.76
CA TRP A 144 16.70 8.62 7.68
C TRP A 144 18.17 8.97 7.96
N TYR A 145 18.52 9.13 9.24
CA TYR A 145 19.92 9.34 9.62
C TYR A 145 20.79 8.09 9.40
N PHE A 146 20.19 6.88 9.41
CA PHE A 146 20.95 5.68 9.08
C PHE A 146 21.26 5.63 7.58
N VAL A 147 20.31 6.01 6.74
CA VAL A 147 20.53 6.15 5.30
C VAL A 147 21.64 7.17 5.05
N ASP A 148 21.54 8.38 5.64
CA ASP A 148 22.49 9.46 5.50
C ASP A 148 23.91 9.06 5.97
N ASP A 149 24.03 8.61 7.22
CA ASP A 149 25.31 8.23 7.82
C ASP A 149 25.98 7.06 7.06
N SER A 150 25.20 6.09 6.54
CA SER A 150 25.74 4.91 5.84
C SER A 150 26.25 5.23 4.45
N VAL A 151 25.51 6.03 3.66
CA VAL A 151 25.99 6.47 2.33
C VAL A 151 27.17 7.41 2.45
N ASP A 152 27.21 8.27 3.47
CA ASP A 152 28.34 9.17 3.73
C ASP A 152 29.61 8.40 4.14
N GLU A 153 29.50 7.38 5.01
CA GLU A 153 30.66 6.56 5.39
C GLU A 153 31.20 5.75 4.20
N TRP A 154 30.32 5.19 3.37
CA TRP A 154 30.72 4.52 2.14
C TRP A 154 31.38 5.50 1.15
N ALA A 155 30.77 6.66 0.92
CA ALA A 155 31.27 7.67 -0.03
C ALA A 155 32.66 8.16 0.28
N LYS A 156 33.09 8.18 1.56
CA LYS A 156 34.46 8.57 1.98
C LYS A 156 35.55 7.67 1.39
N THR A 157 35.20 6.47 0.92
CA THR A 157 36.13 5.52 0.33
C THR A 157 36.47 5.84 -1.13
N LEU A 158 35.74 6.77 -1.76
CA LEU A 158 35.82 7.13 -3.17
C LEU A 158 36.11 8.61 -3.35
N THR A 159 36.76 8.97 -4.46
CA THR A 159 36.82 10.36 -4.90
C THR A 159 35.49 10.79 -5.49
N THR A 160 35.17 12.10 -5.50
CA THR A 160 33.90 12.60 -6.11
C THR A 160 33.72 12.16 -7.56
N ALA A 161 34.81 12.09 -8.35
CA ALA A 161 34.74 11.65 -9.74
C ALA A 161 34.40 10.15 -9.88
N GLU A 162 35.01 9.32 -9.03
CA GLU A 162 34.70 7.88 -8.98
C GLU A 162 33.28 7.66 -8.50
N LEU A 163 32.82 8.38 -7.48
CA LEU A 163 31.51 8.33 -6.92
C LEU A 163 30.44 8.70 -7.97
N ASN A 164 30.59 9.86 -8.63
CA ASN A 164 29.65 10.26 -9.69
C ASN A 164 29.62 9.27 -10.86
N ALA A 165 30.77 8.74 -11.28
CA ALA A 165 30.83 7.74 -12.35
C ALA A 165 30.18 6.40 -11.96
N HIS A 166 30.20 6.06 -10.67
CA HIS A 166 29.55 4.87 -10.15
C HIS A 166 28.03 5.07 -10.09
N LEU A 167 27.58 6.19 -9.51
CA LEU A 167 26.18 6.49 -9.25
C LEU A 167 25.35 6.74 -10.52
N ALA A 168 25.97 7.27 -11.57
CA ALA A 168 25.32 7.50 -12.88
C ALA A 168 24.68 6.25 -13.52
N LYS A 169 24.95 5.04 -13.02
CA LYS A 169 24.34 3.80 -13.49
C LYS A 169 22.96 3.55 -12.86
N PHE A 170 22.66 4.25 -11.77
CA PHE A 170 21.50 4.05 -10.92
C PHE A 170 20.51 5.22 -10.99
N ASP A 171 20.73 6.16 -11.89
CA ASP A 171 19.88 7.29 -12.19
C ASP A 171 19.60 7.28 -13.71
N VAL A 172 18.60 6.49 -14.10
CA VAL A 172 18.21 6.23 -15.50
C VAL A 172 16.70 6.28 -15.71
N TRP A 173 15.95 6.51 -14.65
CA TRP A 173 14.48 6.52 -14.62
C TRP A 173 13.94 7.74 -13.85
N ASP A 174 13.27 8.68 -14.54
CA ASP A 174 12.47 9.72 -13.89
C ASP A 174 11.09 9.17 -13.51
N ARG A 175 11.00 8.57 -12.32
CA ARG A 175 9.78 7.93 -11.79
C ARG A 175 8.60 8.89 -11.74
N TYR A 176 8.84 10.15 -11.45
CA TYR A 176 7.82 11.14 -11.15
C TYR A 176 7.52 12.08 -12.32
N ASP A 177 8.17 11.89 -13.49
CA ASP A 177 8.01 12.76 -14.68
C ASP A 177 8.16 14.25 -14.26
N TYR A 178 9.28 14.58 -13.58
CA TYR A 178 9.46 15.87 -12.94
C TYR A 178 9.42 17.05 -13.90
N ASP A 179 9.79 16.87 -15.15
CA ASP A 179 9.71 17.91 -16.17
C ASP A 179 8.37 17.89 -16.95
N GLY A 180 7.54 16.85 -16.72
CA GLY A 180 6.20 16.73 -17.27
C GLY A 180 6.15 16.44 -18.76
N ASP A 181 7.21 15.87 -19.35
CA ASP A 181 7.30 15.60 -20.78
C ASP A 181 6.77 14.21 -21.20
N GLY A 182 6.57 13.32 -20.20
CA GLY A 182 6.06 11.95 -20.37
C GLY A 182 7.14 10.94 -20.79
N ASN A 183 8.42 11.31 -20.68
CA ASN A 183 9.57 10.43 -20.87
C ASN A 183 10.09 10.01 -19.50
N PHE A 184 9.85 8.77 -19.11
CA PHE A 184 10.33 8.21 -17.86
C PHE A 184 11.72 7.58 -17.96
N ASP A 185 12.27 7.39 -19.16
CA ASP A 185 13.57 6.74 -19.39
C ASP A 185 14.69 7.79 -19.43
N GLU A 186 14.83 8.60 -18.36
CA GLU A 186 15.87 9.63 -18.24
C GLU A 186 16.28 9.89 -16.78
N PRO A 187 17.47 10.48 -16.54
CA PRO A 187 17.94 10.76 -15.20
C PRO A 187 17.28 12.02 -14.60
N ASP A 188 16.99 11.98 -13.28
CA ASP A 188 16.41 13.08 -12.53
C ASP A 188 17.31 13.61 -11.38
N GLY A 189 18.44 12.95 -11.13
CA GLY A 189 19.39 13.29 -10.06
C GLY A 189 19.16 12.51 -8.77
N TYR A 190 18.15 11.67 -8.71
CA TYR A 190 17.95 10.69 -7.64
C TYR A 190 18.37 9.29 -8.09
N ILE A 191 18.72 8.45 -7.14
CA ILE A 191 18.94 7.02 -7.38
C ILE A 191 17.58 6.36 -7.53
N ASP A 192 17.32 5.72 -8.68
CA ASP A 192 16.04 5.12 -9.03
C ASP A 192 15.55 4.11 -7.98
N HIS A 193 16.46 3.23 -7.54
CA HIS A 193 16.24 2.18 -6.57
C HIS A 193 17.39 2.11 -5.58
N PHE A 194 17.14 2.53 -4.35
CA PHE A 194 18.11 2.48 -3.26
C PHE A 194 17.68 1.49 -2.19
N GLN A 195 18.57 0.59 -1.83
CA GLN A 195 18.36 -0.42 -0.80
C GLN A 195 19.42 -0.30 0.28
N SER A 196 19.01 -0.24 1.55
CA SER A 196 19.88 -0.22 2.70
C SER A 196 19.76 -1.53 3.48
N VAL A 197 20.88 -2.14 3.84
CA VAL A 197 20.89 -3.33 4.71
C VAL A 197 21.56 -2.96 6.01
N HIS A 198 20.87 -3.13 7.13
CA HIS A 198 21.42 -2.87 8.44
C HIS A 198 21.89 -4.16 9.14
N ALA A 199 22.97 -4.08 9.91
CA ALA A 199 23.48 -5.21 10.69
C ALA A 199 22.51 -5.62 11.80
N GLY A 200 22.45 -6.91 12.11
CA GLY A 200 21.59 -7.51 13.13
C GLY A 200 20.21 -7.92 12.61
N GLU A 201 19.36 -8.36 13.51
CA GLU A 201 17.99 -8.81 13.21
C GLU A 201 17.02 -7.63 13.08
N GLY A 202 16.00 -7.76 12.22
CA GLY A 202 14.96 -6.75 12.02
C GLY A 202 13.91 -6.71 13.11
N GLY A 203 13.27 -5.53 13.28
CA GLY A 203 12.18 -5.31 14.22
C GLY A 203 11.01 -6.27 14.01
N GLU A 204 10.67 -6.59 12.75
CA GLU A 204 9.60 -7.51 12.34
C GLU A 204 9.79 -8.96 12.82
N THR A 205 11.01 -9.35 13.15
CA THR A 205 11.34 -10.66 13.74
C THR A 205 11.60 -10.58 15.24
N GLY A 206 11.34 -9.43 15.85
CA GLY A 206 11.54 -9.19 17.28
C GLY A 206 12.87 -8.55 17.65
N GLY A 207 13.67 -8.14 16.66
CA GLY A 207 14.88 -7.32 16.85
C GLY A 207 16.06 -7.97 17.54
N GLY A 208 16.02 -9.28 17.76
CA GLY A 208 17.10 -10.02 18.41
C GLY A 208 17.58 -9.37 19.72
N ALA A 209 18.87 -9.05 19.82
CA ALA A 209 19.46 -8.41 21.00
C ALA A 209 19.07 -6.93 21.16
N GLN A 210 18.54 -6.27 20.14
CA GLN A 210 18.14 -4.86 20.14
C GLN A 210 16.68 -4.66 20.54
N GLY A 211 15.82 -5.69 20.34
CA GLY A 211 14.38 -5.58 20.63
C GLY A 211 13.74 -4.42 19.86
N SER A 212 13.02 -3.53 20.54
CA SER A 212 12.38 -2.34 19.95
C SER A 212 13.34 -1.24 19.47
N ASP A 213 14.64 -1.42 19.64
CA ASP A 213 15.65 -0.52 19.09
C ASP A 213 16.13 -0.97 17.71
N ALA A 214 15.67 -2.12 17.20
CA ALA A 214 15.98 -2.62 15.87
C ALA A 214 15.13 -1.91 14.82
N ILE A 215 15.74 -1.60 13.69
CA ILE A 215 15.00 -1.04 12.56
C ILE A 215 14.02 -2.10 12.04
N TRP A 216 12.78 -1.68 11.78
CA TRP A 216 11.76 -2.45 11.09
C TRP A 216 11.94 -2.30 9.58
N SER A 217 11.88 -3.39 8.82
CA SER A 217 11.95 -3.34 7.35
C SER A 217 10.83 -2.48 6.79
N HIS A 218 11.15 -1.57 5.87
CA HIS A 218 10.16 -0.71 5.24
C HIS A 218 10.69 -0.03 3.98
N ARG A 219 9.76 0.48 3.14
CA ARG A 219 10.01 1.47 2.09
C ARG A 219 9.53 2.83 2.57
N TRP A 220 10.33 3.88 2.36
CA TRP A 220 9.94 5.26 2.61
C TRP A 220 10.71 6.22 1.72
N TYR A 221 10.51 7.54 1.93
CA TYR A 221 11.26 8.62 1.28
C TYR A 221 12.05 9.42 2.32
N ALA A 222 13.36 9.51 2.14
CA ALA A 222 14.23 10.16 3.11
C ALA A 222 13.99 11.68 3.13
N TYR A 223 13.80 12.24 4.32
CA TYR A 223 13.57 13.68 4.53
C TYR A 223 12.45 14.27 3.66
N PHE A 224 11.37 13.54 3.44
CA PHE A 224 10.23 14.02 2.64
C PHE A 224 9.64 15.34 3.18
N SER A 225 9.80 15.64 4.47
CA SER A 225 9.38 16.90 5.10
C SER A 225 10.23 18.12 4.72
N ALA A 226 11.36 17.92 4.03
CA ALA A 226 12.22 18.99 3.52
C ALA A 226 11.95 19.28 2.03
N ASN A 227 10.71 19.10 1.59
CA ASN A 227 10.24 19.33 0.23
C ASN A 227 9.78 20.79 -0.01
N GLY A 228 9.32 21.08 -1.23
CA GLY A 228 8.81 22.40 -1.63
C GLY A 228 9.87 23.32 -2.26
N PRO A 229 9.52 24.57 -2.63
CA PRO A 229 10.38 25.48 -3.39
C PRO A 229 11.74 25.79 -2.75
N ASP A 230 11.84 25.67 -1.44
CA ASP A 230 13.07 25.85 -0.64
C ASP A 230 13.62 24.50 -0.12
N GLY A 231 13.07 23.38 -0.60
CA GLY A 231 13.47 22.03 -0.22
C GLY A 231 14.87 21.65 -0.71
N ALA A 232 15.46 20.65 -0.06
CA ALA A 232 16.73 20.07 -0.50
C ALA A 232 16.51 19.14 -1.71
N GLY A 233 17.59 18.84 -2.43
CA GLY A 233 17.57 17.91 -3.57
C GLY A 233 17.31 18.59 -4.92
N PRO A 234 17.46 17.82 -6.03
CA PRO A 234 17.41 18.36 -7.38
C PRO A 234 16.11 19.08 -7.74
N HIS A 235 14.98 18.60 -7.22
CA HIS A 235 13.64 19.13 -7.54
C HIS A 235 12.94 19.72 -6.31
N GLY A 236 13.65 19.90 -5.18
CA GLY A 236 13.09 20.42 -3.94
C GLY A 236 12.23 19.39 -3.18
N PHE A 237 12.44 18.09 -3.42
CA PHE A 237 11.65 17.02 -2.82
C PHE A 237 12.30 16.34 -1.59
N GLY A 238 13.35 16.93 -1.03
CA GLY A 238 14.08 16.34 0.09
C GLY A 238 15.12 15.32 -0.38
N GLY A 239 15.36 14.31 0.46
CA GLY A 239 16.35 13.27 0.18
C GLY A 239 17.66 13.46 0.90
N VAL A 240 18.56 12.49 0.73
CA VAL A 240 19.93 12.44 1.25
C VAL A 240 20.92 12.59 0.10
N ARG A 241 21.79 13.57 0.16
CA ARG A 241 22.88 13.69 -0.81
C ARG A 241 23.95 12.64 -0.53
N ILE A 242 24.37 11.89 -1.52
CA ILE A 242 25.41 10.86 -1.37
C ILE A 242 26.81 11.52 -1.35
N GLY A 243 27.35 11.74 -0.16
CA GLY A 243 28.65 12.38 0.03
C GLY A 243 28.77 13.72 -0.71
N ASN A 244 29.81 13.87 -1.52
CA ASN A 244 30.01 15.05 -2.37
C ASN A 244 29.65 14.82 -3.85
N SER A 245 28.79 13.83 -4.13
CA SER A 245 28.32 13.53 -5.49
C SER A 245 27.25 14.52 -5.96
N ASP A 246 26.83 14.36 -7.20
CA ASP A 246 25.69 15.10 -7.77
C ASP A 246 24.36 14.35 -7.58
N TYR A 247 24.36 13.19 -6.90
CA TYR A 247 23.22 12.27 -6.76
C TYR A 247 22.65 12.23 -5.35
N TRP A 248 21.37 11.94 -5.27
CA TRP A 248 20.59 11.91 -4.04
C TRP A 248 19.86 10.58 -3.87
N VAL A 249 19.59 10.19 -2.63
CA VAL A 249 18.64 9.14 -2.26
C VAL A 249 17.34 9.81 -1.83
N GLY A 250 16.26 9.58 -2.55
CA GLY A 250 14.90 9.94 -2.14
C GLY A 250 14.19 8.72 -1.59
N ASP A 251 13.58 7.94 -2.48
CA ASP A 251 13.00 6.64 -2.16
C ASP A 251 14.08 5.66 -1.67
N TYR A 252 13.77 4.90 -0.63
CA TYR A 252 14.66 3.86 -0.12
C TYR A 252 13.88 2.68 0.44
N THR A 253 14.48 1.51 0.39
CA THR A 253 14.10 0.36 1.20
C THR A 253 15.17 0.07 2.24
N ILE A 254 14.79 -0.52 3.36
CA ILE A 254 15.73 -0.91 4.42
C ILE A 254 15.34 -2.27 5.00
N GLU A 255 16.32 -3.19 5.08
CA GLU A 255 16.11 -4.58 5.52
C GLU A 255 17.26 -5.03 6.44
N PRO A 256 17.01 -6.09 7.28
CA PRO A 256 18.01 -6.58 8.22
C PRO A 256 19.06 -7.47 7.54
N GLU A 257 20.20 -7.60 8.23
CA GLU A 257 21.30 -8.48 7.85
C GLU A 257 20.83 -9.88 7.48
N ASN A 258 19.93 -10.47 8.26
CA ASN A 258 19.41 -11.80 8.03
C ASN A 258 18.07 -11.83 7.29
N GLY A 259 17.77 -10.80 6.52
CA GLY A 259 16.63 -10.78 5.62
C GLY A 259 16.71 -11.91 4.58
N GLY A 260 15.57 -12.56 4.32
CA GLY A 260 15.45 -13.54 3.23
C GLY A 260 14.98 -12.87 1.94
N VAL A 261 15.00 -13.63 0.83
CA VAL A 261 14.46 -13.16 -0.46
C VAL A 261 13.07 -12.56 -0.32
N GLY A 262 12.28 -13.04 0.65
CA GLY A 262 10.90 -12.60 0.84
C GLY A 262 10.77 -11.16 1.30
N VAL A 263 11.54 -10.73 2.31
CA VAL A 263 11.49 -9.33 2.78
C VAL A 263 12.07 -8.39 1.73
N PHE A 264 13.22 -8.70 1.16
CA PHE A 264 13.80 -7.89 0.09
C PHE A 264 12.86 -7.72 -1.12
N ALA A 265 12.18 -8.80 -1.52
CA ALA A 265 11.21 -8.73 -2.61
C ALA A 265 9.93 -7.97 -2.20
N HIS A 266 9.51 -8.02 -0.94
CA HIS A 266 8.35 -7.30 -0.41
C HIS A 266 8.60 -5.79 -0.43
N GLU A 267 9.69 -5.34 0.19
CA GLU A 267 10.05 -3.92 0.23
C GLU A 267 10.28 -3.36 -1.18
N PHE A 268 10.94 -4.13 -2.05
CA PHE A 268 11.06 -3.74 -3.45
C PHE A 268 9.72 -3.74 -4.20
N GLY A 269 8.75 -4.55 -3.78
CA GLY A 269 7.35 -4.49 -4.26
C GLY A 269 6.70 -3.14 -3.94
N HIS A 270 6.96 -2.60 -2.74
CA HIS A 270 6.56 -1.23 -2.38
C HIS A 270 7.29 -0.18 -3.22
N ASP A 271 8.57 -0.39 -3.48
CA ASP A 271 9.33 0.50 -4.34
C ASP A 271 8.79 0.52 -5.79
N LEU A 272 8.20 -0.58 -6.27
CA LEU A 272 7.46 -0.63 -7.52
C LEU A 272 6.02 -0.09 -7.44
N GLY A 273 5.59 0.43 -6.28
CA GLY A 273 4.28 1.06 -6.06
C GLY A 273 3.15 0.13 -5.59
N LEU A 274 3.45 -1.07 -5.11
CA LEU A 274 2.45 -1.96 -4.52
C LEU A 274 2.21 -1.63 -3.04
N PRO A 275 0.95 -1.56 -2.56
CA PRO A 275 0.66 -1.39 -1.15
C PRO A 275 0.76 -2.71 -0.38
N ASP A 276 0.78 -2.60 0.95
CA ASP A 276 0.50 -3.73 1.82
C ASP A 276 -0.90 -4.29 1.57
N LEU A 277 -1.01 -5.61 1.51
CA LEU A 277 -2.27 -6.33 1.40
C LEU A 277 -2.63 -7.09 2.69
N TYR A 278 -2.02 -6.71 3.80
CA TYR A 278 -2.45 -7.06 5.16
C TYR A 278 -2.99 -5.82 5.88
N ASP A 279 -3.58 -6.01 7.05
CA ASP A 279 -4.17 -4.93 7.84
C ASP A 279 -3.08 -4.17 8.60
N THR A 280 -2.91 -2.89 8.30
CA THR A 280 -1.93 -1.97 8.92
C THR A 280 -2.55 -1.05 9.97
N SER A 281 -3.86 -1.15 10.25
CA SER A 281 -4.57 -0.26 11.18
C SER A 281 -4.14 -0.40 12.64
N GLY A 282 -3.49 -1.52 12.99
CA GLY A 282 -3.15 -1.85 14.37
C GLY A 282 -4.34 -2.26 15.24
N ASN A 283 -5.56 -2.35 14.67
CA ASN A 283 -6.77 -2.61 15.45
C ASN A 283 -7.31 -4.06 15.32
N THR A 284 -6.48 -4.99 14.90
CA THR A 284 -6.85 -6.38 14.62
C THR A 284 -6.61 -7.36 15.78
N GLY A 285 -6.08 -6.88 16.91
CA GLY A 285 -5.64 -7.77 18.00
C GLY A 285 -4.49 -8.70 17.61
N GLY A 286 -3.68 -8.32 16.60
CA GLY A 286 -2.56 -9.09 16.09
C GLY A 286 -2.95 -10.14 15.04
N ALA A 287 -4.12 -10.00 14.40
CA ALA A 287 -4.63 -10.92 13.37
C ALA A 287 -4.64 -10.26 11.97
N GLU A 288 -3.64 -9.52 11.64
CA GLU A 288 -3.55 -8.55 10.55
C GLU A 288 -3.35 -9.10 9.13
N ASN A 289 -3.26 -10.40 8.95
CA ASN A 289 -2.89 -11.03 7.66
C ASN A 289 -4.08 -11.20 6.69
N SER A 290 -4.71 -10.14 6.23
CA SER A 290 -5.96 -10.15 5.46
C SER A 290 -5.95 -11.07 4.24
N THR A 291 -4.89 -11.06 3.41
CA THR A 291 -4.72 -11.97 2.27
C THR A 291 -3.94 -13.24 2.63
N GLY A 292 -3.41 -13.32 3.85
CA GLY A 292 -2.65 -14.46 4.33
C GLY A 292 -1.40 -14.74 3.49
N PHE A 293 -1.13 -16.01 3.21
CA PHE A 293 0.01 -16.42 2.39
C PHE A 293 -0.25 -16.39 0.88
N TRP A 294 -1.40 -15.85 0.43
CA TRP A 294 -1.72 -15.81 -1.00
C TRP A 294 -0.89 -14.82 -1.80
N THR A 295 -0.21 -13.87 -1.17
CA THR A 295 0.59 -12.87 -1.88
C THR A 295 1.86 -12.49 -1.13
N LEU A 296 2.89 -12.07 -1.91
CA LEU A 296 4.11 -11.45 -1.40
C LEU A 296 3.80 -10.24 -0.49
N MET A 297 2.84 -9.39 -0.88
CA MET A 297 2.52 -8.15 -0.16
C MET A 297 1.71 -8.37 1.14
N SER A 298 1.78 -9.60 1.69
CA SER A 298 1.25 -10.01 2.99
C SER A 298 2.13 -11.12 3.58
N SER A 299 1.56 -12.10 4.30
CA SER A 299 2.33 -13.20 4.90
C SER A 299 3.14 -14.03 3.89
N GLY A 300 2.86 -13.93 2.59
CA GLY A 300 3.61 -14.62 1.54
C GLY A 300 5.09 -14.24 1.48
N SER A 301 5.48 -13.06 1.97
CA SER A 301 6.89 -12.66 2.12
C SER A 301 7.65 -13.57 3.09
N TYR A 302 6.97 -14.17 4.07
CA TYR A 302 7.55 -15.07 5.06
C TYR A 302 7.54 -16.54 4.64
N GLY A 303 7.25 -16.85 3.36
CA GLY A 303 7.28 -18.19 2.83
C GLY A 303 8.66 -18.86 2.90
N SER A 304 8.70 -20.19 2.91
CA SER A 304 9.95 -20.95 2.96
C SER A 304 9.86 -22.28 2.21
N SER A 305 10.98 -22.98 2.11
CA SER A 305 11.00 -24.36 1.60
C SER A 305 10.40 -25.37 2.57
N GLY A 306 10.06 -24.99 3.79
CA GLY A 306 9.62 -25.86 4.87
C GLY A 306 10.75 -26.65 5.55
N ARG A 307 12.02 -26.49 5.14
CA ARG A 307 13.15 -27.15 5.79
C ARG A 307 13.59 -26.36 7.04
N PRO A 308 13.78 -27.02 8.19
CA PRO A 308 14.14 -26.33 9.44
C PRO A 308 15.42 -25.49 9.37
N VAL A 309 16.31 -25.80 8.43
CA VAL A 309 17.60 -25.10 8.28
C VAL A 309 17.50 -23.78 7.52
N ASP A 310 16.44 -23.59 6.74
CA ASP A 310 16.34 -22.43 5.86
C ASP A 310 15.81 -21.18 6.60
N GLY A 311 15.03 -21.34 7.67
CA GLY A 311 14.30 -20.24 8.30
C GLY A 311 13.02 -19.89 7.53
N ILE A 312 12.33 -18.83 7.96
CA ILE A 312 11.15 -18.26 7.29
C ILE A 312 11.59 -17.08 6.41
N GLY A 313 10.80 -16.71 5.39
CA GLY A 313 11.11 -15.61 4.47
C GLY A 313 12.12 -15.94 3.38
N THR A 314 12.61 -17.18 3.30
CA THR A 314 13.63 -17.58 2.33
C THR A 314 13.09 -17.89 0.94
N LYS A 315 11.84 -18.34 0.81
CA LYS A 315 11.19 -18.61 -0.47
C LYS A 315 9.77 -18.02 -0.44
N PRO A 316 9.60 -16.76 -0.85
CA PRO A 316 8.28 -16.10 -0.84
C PRO A 316 7.30 -16.78 -1.80
N MET A 317 6.01 -16.53 -1.57
CA MET A 317 4.93 -16.87 -2.49
C MET A 317 4.90 -15.91 -3.67
N HIS A 318 4.19 -16.28 -4.74
CA HIS A 318 3.94 -15.40 -5.87
C HIS A 318 3.11 -14.18 -5.47
N MET A 319 3.29 -13.10 -6.22
CA MET A 319 2.30 -12.02 -6.33
C MET A 319 0.99 -12.57 -6.90
N GLY A 320 -0.14 -12.08 -6.43
CA GLY A 320 -1.43 -12.36 -7.04
C GLY A 320 -1.62 -11.68 -8.40
N ASN A 321 -2.70 -12.02 -9.08
CA ASN A 321 -2.98 -11.44 -10.40
C ASN A 321 -3.32 -9.94 -10.33
N TRP A 322 -3.78 -9.43 -9.19
CA TRP A 322 -4.00 -8.00 -9.01
C TRP A 322 -2.69 -7.23 -9.04
N GLU A 323 -1.67 -7.63 -8.26
CA GLU A 323 -0.35 -6.98 -8.26
C GLU A 323 0.31 -7.06 -9.64
N LYS A 324 0.30 -8.25 -10.27
CA LYS A 324 0.84 -8.39 -11.64
C LYS A 324 0.11 -7.54 -12.67
N PHE A 325 -1.17 -7.27 -12.47
CA PHE A 325 -1.93 -6.34 -13.30
C PHE A 325 -1.50 -4.90 -13.08
N GLN A 326 -1.31 -4.47 -11.82
CA GLN A 326 -0.83 -3.12 -11.49
C GLN A 326 0.55 -2.87 -12.12
N LEU A 327 1.46 -3.85 -12.05
CA LEU A 327 2.78 -3.78 -12.66
C LEU A 327 2.80 -4.00 -14.19
N GLY A 328 1.65 -4.22 -14.80
CA GLY A 328 1.52 -4.41 -16.24
C GLY A 328 2.03 -5.76 -16.76
N TRP A 329 2.31 -6.73 -15.88
CA TRP A 329 2.91 -8.02 -16.24
C TRP A 329 1.90 -9.13 -16.52
N LEU A 330 0.61 -8.91 -16.28
CA LEU A 330 -0.42 -9.93 -16.38
C LEU A 330 -0.94 -10.10 -17.83
N LYS A 331 -1.08 -11.33 -18.27
CA LYS A 331 -1.89 -11.69 -19.43
C LYS A 331 -3.28 -12.13 -18.97
N TYR A 332 -4.31 -11.38 -19.29
CA TYR A 332 -5.65 -11.58 -18.76
C TYR A 332 -6.75 -11.57 -19.83
N ASP A 333 -7.89 -12.18 -19.50
CA ASP A 333 -9.16 -12.05 -20.17
C ASP A 333 -10.11 -11.16 -19.35
N VAL A 334 -11.18 -10.69 -19.98
CA VAL A 334 -12.23 -9.90 -19.32
C VAL A 334 -13.58 -10.57 -19.54
N ALA A 335 -14.31 -10.81 -18.44
CA ALA A 335 -15.71 -11.21 -18.43
C ALA A 335 -16.58 -10.09 -17.86
N ARG A 336 -17.88 -10.19 -17.98
CA ARG A 336 -18.85 -9.23 -17.44
C ARG A 336 -20.01 -9.93 -16.78
N THR A 337 -20.47 -9.40 -15.66
CA THR A 337 -21.69 -9.85 -14.99
C THR A 337 -22.88 -9.89 -15.97
N GLY A 338 -23.64 -10.98 -15.93
CA GLY A 338 -24.80 -11.18 -16.79
C GLY A 338 -24.48 -11.61 -18.23
N GLU A 339 -23.21 -11.79 -18.57
CA GLU A 339 -22.77 -12.34 -19.86
C GLU A 339 -22.17 -13.73 -19.66
N HIS A 340 -22.76 -14.74 -20.29
CA HIS A 340 -22.21 -16.10 -20.20
C HIS A 340 -20.92 -16.19 -21.03
N SER A 341 -19.82 -16.55 -20.39
CA SER A 341 -18.51 -16.72 -21.04
C SER A 341 -17.75 -17.95 -20.51
N ALA A 342 -16.86 -18.47 -21.34
CA ALA A 342 -15.99 -19.60 -21.00
C ALA A 342 -14.54 -19.20 -21.19
N HIS A 343 -13.72 -19.43 -20.17
CA HIS A 343 -12.32 -19.05 -20.16
C HIS A 343 -11.44 -20.26 -19.87
N ARG A 344 -10.27 -20.27 -20.49
CA ARG A 344 -9.21 -21.23 -20.18
C ARG A 344 -8.08 -20.50 -19.48
N LEU A 345 -7.94 -20.75 -18.19
CA LEU A 345 -6.86 -20.21 -17.37
C LEU A 345 -5.62 -21.11 -17.44
N GLY A 346 -4.48 -20.52 -17.71
CA GLY A 346 -3.17 -21.08 -17.42
C GLY A 346 -2.85 -20.96 -15.93
N PRO A 347 -1.70 -21.45 -15.48
CA PRO A 347 -1.22 -21.18 -14.13
C PRO A 347 -1.02 -19.67 -13.90
N ALA A 348 -1.33 -19.17 -12.71
CA ALA A 348 -1.11 -17.78 -12.35
C ALA A 348 0.39 -17.43 -12.30
N GLU A 349 1.25 -18.41 -12.07
CA GLU A 349 2.68 -18.27 -11.85
C GLU A 349 3.46 -17.97 -13.13
N VAL A 350 2.94 -18.32 -14.30
CA VAL A 350 3.68 -18.17 -15.57
C VAL A 350 2.78 -17.83 -16.74
N THR A 351 3.24 -16.91 -17.60
CA THR A 351 2.55 -16.59 -18.86
C THR A 351 2.60 -17.79 -19.82
N THR A 352 1.44 -18.20 -20.28
CA THR A 352 1.24 -19.28 -21.25
C THR A 352 0.47 -18.77 -22.48
N LYS A 353 0.02 -19.69 -23.38
CA LYS A 353 -0.91 -19.33 -24.45
C LYS A 353 -2.30 -18.93 -23.88
N ALA A 354 -2.72 -19.52 -22.75
CA ALA A 354 -3.93 -19.16 -22.05
C ALA A 354 -3.72 -17.88 -21.22
N ALA A 355 -4.81 -17.25 -20.79
CA ALA A 355 -4.76 -16.13 -19.84
C ALA A 355 -4.29 -16.65 -18.45
N GLN A 356 -3.55 -15.83 -17.72
CA GLN A 356 -3.18 -16.11 -16.33
C GLN A 356 -4.34 -15.80 -15.38
N GLY A 357 -5.18 -14.81 -15.74
CA GLY A 357 -6.31 -14.38 -14.95
C GLY A 357 -7.51 -13.95 -15.78
N VAL A 358 -8.65 -13.83 -15.12
CA VAL A 358 -9.87 -13.23 -15.68
C VAL A 358 -10.35 -12.14 -14.73
N PHE A 359 -10.56 -10.93 -15.25
CA PHE A 359 -11.29 -9.88 -14.55
C PHE A 359 -12.75 -9.94 -14.90
N VAL A 360 -13.61 -10.17 -13.91
CA VAL A 360 -15.06 -10.09 -14.09
C VAL A 360 -15.49 -8.68 -13.68
N VAL A 361 -15.89 -7.87 -14.67
CA VAL A 361 -16.36 -6.50 -14.46
C VAL A 361 -17.77 -6.54 -13.88
N LEU A 362 -17.94 -5.96 -12.70
CA LEU A 362 -19.20 -5.89 -11.98
C LEU A 362 -19.93 -4.56 -12.27
N PRO A 363 -21.22 -4.43 -11.96
CA PRO A 363 -21.88 -3.14 -11.86
C PRO A 363 -21.14 -2.24 -10.87
N ARG A 364 -21.07 -0.94 -11.17
CA ARG A 364 -20.39 -0.02 -10.25
C ARG A 364 -21.02 -0.07 -8.86
N LYS A 365 -20.19 -0.13 -7.83
CA LYS A 365 -20.63 -0.05 -6.43
C LYS A 365 -21.06 1.39 -6.14
N VAL A 366 -22.23 1.57 -5.55
CA VAL A 366 -22.73 2.87 -5.10
C VAL A 366 -22.49 2.98 -3.61
N VAL A 367 -21.70 3.98 -3.20
CA VAL A 367 -21.42 4.27 -1.80
C VAL A 367 -22.13 5.58 -1.44
N PRO A 368 -23.05 5.56 -0.44
CA PRO A 368 -23.65 6.77 0.08
C PRO A 368 -22.58 7.64 0.74
N LEU A 369 -22.61 8.93 0.44
CA LEU A 369 -21.81 9.94 1.11
C LEU A 369 -22.74 10.88 1.88
N ASP A 370 -22.72 10.81 3.20
CA ASP A 370 -23.49 11.69 4.08
C ASP A 370 -22.67 12.91 4.45
N LEU A 371 -22.95 14.03 3.79
CA LEU A 371 -22.32 15.31 4.07
C LEU A 371 -23.00 16.05 5.25
N GLY A 372 -24.00 15.43 5.90
CA GLY A 372 -24.78 16.00 6.99
C GLY A 372 -25.77 17.08 6.54
N ALA A 373 -26.47 17.67 7.52
CA ALA A 373 -27.52 18.66 7.27
C ALA A 373 -26.96 20.03 6.85
N PRO A 374 -27.73 20.86 6.06
CA PRO A 374 -27.42 22.24 5.78
C PRO A 374 -27.30 23.07 7.06
N TYR A 375 -26.57 24.20 6.99
CA TYR A 375 -26.58 25.20 8.07
C TYR A 375 -27.94 25.86 8.21
N ALA A 376 -28.55 26.21 7.08
CA ALA A 376 -29.89 26.80 7.04
C ALA A 376 -30.68 26.27 5.83
N GLY A 377 -31.99 26.17 5.95
CA GLY A 377 -32.86 25.75 4.86
C GLY A 377 -32.79 24.24 4.59
N GLU A 378 -32.82 23.86 3.29
CA GLU A 378 -32.83 22.46 2.82
C GLU A 378 -31.59 22.06 2.04
N LYS A 379 -30.75 23.04 1.60
CA LYS A 379 -29.59 22.80 0.73
C LYS A 379 -28.39 23.67 1.10
N PHE A 380 -27.24 23.27 0.62
CA PHE A 380 -25.98 24.03 0.64
C PHE A 380 -25.20 23.81 -0.65
N TYR A 381 -24.14 24.61 -0.89
CA TYR A 381 -23.23 24.44 -2.01
C TYR A 381 -22.13 23.46 -1.63
N TYR A 382 -21.80 22.57 -2.55
CA TYR A 382 -20.82 21.49 -2.37
C TYR A 382 -19.82 21.43 -3.51
N SER A 383 -18.54 21.32 -3.16
CA SER A 383 -17.43 21.29 -4.13
C SER A 383 -17.35 20.02 -4.97
N GLY A 384 -17.95 18.93 -4.52
CA GLY A 384 -17.60 17.58 -4.96
C GLY A 384 -16.42 17.02 -4.16
N SER A 385 -16.15 15.73 -4.35
CA SER A 385 -15.01 14.96 -3.81
C SER A 385 -14.38 14.17 -4.93
N GLY A 386 -13.06 14.03 -4.93
CA GLY A 386 -12.28 13.27 -5.92
C GLY A 386 -10.92 13.88 -6.18
N ASP A 387 -10.06 13.09 -6.83
CA ASP A 387 -8.70 13.48 -7.20
C ASP A 387 -8.67 14.38 -8.42
N ASN A 388 -7.64 15.22 -8.52
CA ASN A 388 -7.39 16.12 -9.65
C ASN A 388 -8.56 17.03 -9.97
N LEU A 389 -9.28 17.53 -8.96
CA LEU A 389 -10.37 18.48 -9.15
C LEU A 389 -9.83 19.91 -9.28
N ASN A 390 -10.53 20.69 -10.07
CA ASN A 390 -10.39 22.14 -10.14
C ASN A 390 -11.79 22.73 -10.31
N ASN A 391 -12.63 22.47 -9.31
CA ASN A 391 -14.04 22.82 -9.32
C ASN A 391 -14.27 24.26 -8.90
N THR A 392 -15.20 24.96 -9.54
CA THR A 392 -15.51 26.36 -9.23
C THR A 392 -17.00 26.63 -9.18
N MET A 393 -17.38 27.63 -8.37
CA MET A 393 -18.67 28.33 -8.48
C MET A 393 -18.46 29.83 -8.45
N THR A 394 -19.13 30.57 -9.32
CA THR A 394 -18.94 32.00 -9.48
C THR A 394 -20.25 32.79 -9.66
N LYS A 395 -20.27 34.04 -9.20
CA LYS A 395 -21.42 34.92 -9.35
C LYS A 395 -20.98 36.38 -9.42
N GLN A 396 -21.68 37.19 -10.21
CA GLN A 396 -21.51 38.67 -10.19
C GLN A 396 -22.19 39.27 -8.95
N VAL A 397 -21.41 39.91 -8.10
CA VAL A 397 -21.87 40.52 -6.84
C VAL A 397 -21.44 41.98 -6.78
N ALA A 398 -22.39 42.87 -6.46
CA ALA A 398 -22.09 44.29 -6.21
C ALA A 398 -21.61 44.47 -4.76
N ILE A 399 -20.39 44.94 -4.56
CA ILE A 399 -19.86 45.27 -3.25
C ILE A 399 -20.34 46.72 -2.90
N PRO A 400 -20.96 46.91 -1.75
CA PRO A 400 -21.41 48.24 -1.30
C PRO A 400 -20.29 49.28 -1.22
N ALA A 401 -20.59 50.55 -1.50
CA ALA A 401 -19.57 51.60 -1.51
C ALA A 401 -18.96 51.90 -0.11
N GLY A 402 -19.64 51.50 0.95
CA GLY A 402 -19.24 51.76 2.33
C GLY A 402 -18.49 50.61 3.02
N GLY A 403 -18.28 49.51 2.32
CA GLY A 403 -17.64 48.35 2.93
C GLY A 403 -17.72 47.12 2.05
N GLY A 404 -17.35 45.96 2.61
CA GLY A 404 -17.28 44.70 1.89
C GLY A 404 -16.96 43.55 2.83
N ALA A 405 -17.70 43.42 3.96
CA ALA A 405 -17.53 42.26 4.82
C ALA A 405 -18.28 41.05 4.23
N LEU A 406 -17.56 40.04 3.77
CA LEU A 406 -18.15 38.75 3.43
C LEU A 406 -18.27 37.89 4.67
N THR A 407 -19.41 37.23 4.82
CA THR A 407 -19.64 36.19 5.80
C THR A 407 -20.23 34.97 5.12
N ALA A 408 -19.84 33.76 5.55
CA ALA A 408 -20.40 32.50 5.12
C ALA A 408 -20.36 31.49 6.26
N GLN A 409 -21.09 30.39 6.13
CA GLN A 409 -20.91 29.21 6.95
C GLN A 409 -20.20 28.19 6.10
N VAL A 410 -19.13 27.58 6.64
CA VAL A 410 -18.36 26.56 5.96
C VAL A 410 -18.27 25.30 6.81
N ARG A 411 -18.24 24.17 6.15
CA ARG A 411 -17.88 22.88 6.71
C ARG A 411 -17.02 22.19 5.67
N TYR A 412 -15.94 21.60 6.10
CA TYR A 412 -15.05 20.91 5.18
C TYR A 412 -14.32 19.77 5.87
N ASP A 413 -13.95 18.80 5.04
CA ASP A 413 -13.03 17.74 5.32
C ASP A 413 -12.20 17.61 4.06
N ILE A 414 -10.95 18.08 4.12
CA ILE A 414 -10.04 18.31 3.00
C ILE A 414 -8.70 17.75 3.42
N GLU A 415 -8.02 16.99 2.58
CA GLU A 415 -6.69 16.46 2.86
C GLU A 415 -5.74 17.60 3.26
N GLU A 416 -5.26 17.53 4.52
CA GLU A 416 -4.50 18.61 5.13
C GLU A 416 -3.16 18.79 4.38
N ASP A 417 -2.88 20.05 4.03
CA ASP A 417 -1.66 20.47 3.33
C ASP A 417 -1.46 19.96 1.89
N TRP A 418 -2.41 19.19 1.32
CA TRP A 418 -2.39 18.75 -0.07
C TRP A 418 -3.52 19.35 -0.91
N ASP A 419 -4.74 19.31 -0.41
CA ASP A 419 -5.94 19.84 -1.05
C ASP A 419 -6.36 21.18 -0.45
N TYR A 420 -6.94 22.05 -1.27
CA TYR A 420 -7.30 23.39 -0.81
C TYR A 420 -8.61 23.92 -1.42
N ALA A 421 -9.42 24.56 -0.59
CA ALA A 421 -10.51 25.43 -1.05
C ALA A 421 -10.09 26.90 -0.97
N TYR A 422 -10.65 27.73 -1.85
CA TYR A 422 -10.30 29.16 -1.96
C TYR A 422 -11.54 30.01 -2.13
N LEU A 423 -11.57 31.17 -1.45
CA LEU A 423 -12.43 32.27 -1.82
C LEU A 423 -11.77 33.08 -2.93
N THR A 424 -12.48 33.37 -4.01
CA THR A 424 -11.94 34.16 -5.12
C THR A 424 -12.72 35.41 -5.44
N VAL A 425 -12.03 36.49 -5.82
CA VAL A 425 -12.63 37.71 -6.36
C VAL A 425 -11.94 38.06 -7.67
N ASN A 426 -12.71 38.06 -8.77
CA ASN A 426 -12.20 38.25 -10.14
C ASN A 426 -11.10 37.24 -10.52
N GLY A 427 -11.13 36.04 -9.91
CA GLY A 427 -10.18 34.96 -10.12
C GLY A 427 -8.95 34.99 -9.21
N GLU A 428 -8.73 36.08 -8.43
CA GLU A 428 -7.64 36.13 -7.46
C GLU A 428 -8.10 35.59 -6.09
N HIS A 429 -7.21 34.87 -5.39
CA HIS A 429 -7.50 34.34 -4.07
C HIS A 429 -7.56 35.44 -3.03
N VAL A 430 -8.46 35.32 -2.05
CA VAL A 430 -8.70 36.30 -1.01
C VAL A 430 -8.62 35.65 0.36
N GLN A 431 -7.85 36.28 1.25
CA GLN A 431 -7.70 35.84 2.62
C GLN A 431 -9.03 35.73 3.33
N THR A 432 -9.22 34.64 4.07
CA THR A 432 -10.39 34.42 4.94
C THR A 432 -9.93 34.11 6.37
N SER A 433 -10.91 34.05 7.29
CA SER A 433 -10.61 33.63 8.68
C SER A 433 -10.17 32.15 8.80
N HIS A 434 -10.27 31.36 7.73
CA HIS A 434 -9.90 29.94 7.69
C HIS A 434 -8.71 29.64 6.75
N SER A 435 -8.25 30.64 5.98
CA SER A 435 -7.17 30.42 5.03
C SER A 435 -5.78 30.47 5.67
N THR A 436 -4.84 29.77 5.03
CA THR A 436 -3.42 29.71 5.38
C THR A 436 -2.55 29.93 4.15
N ASP A 437 -1.37 30.53 4.36
CA ASP A 437 -0.29 30.62 3.35
C ASP A 437 0.72 29.48 3.47
N THR A 438 0.56 28.58 4.44
CA THR A 438 1.45 27.39 4.55
C THR A 438 1.33 26.54 3.30
N ASN A 439 2.45 26.07 2.81
CA ASN A 439 2.52 25.29 1.57
C ASN A 439 3.62 24.24 1.65
N PRO A 440 3.49 23.27 2.57
CA PRO A 440 4.55 22.29 2.80
C PRO A 440 4.79 21.37 1.59
N ASN A 441 3.73 21.11 0.81
CA ASN A 441 3.78 20.18 -0.32
C ASN A 441 3.72 20.88 -1.70
N GLY A 442 3.75 22.22 -1.74
CA GLY A 442 3.76 22.99 -2.99
C GLY A 442 2.41 23.13 -3.71
N THR A 443 1.33 22.61 -3.15
CA THR A 443 -0.02 22.56 -3.77
C THR A 443 -0.91 23.72 -3.42
N ASN A 444 -0.61 24.50 -2.35
CA ASN A 444 -1.35 25.70 -1.99
C ASN A 444 -1.06 26.83 -2.97
N LEU A 445 -2.09 27.31 -3.68
CA LEU A 445 -2.01 28.40 -4.64
C LEU A 445 -2.03 29.79 -3.98
N GLY A 446 -1.98 29.85 -2.62
CA GLY A 446 -2.04 31.05 -1.78
C GLY A 446 -3.43 31.30 -1.19
N GLU A 447 -3.49 31.63 0.12
CA GLU A 447 -4.74 31.85 0.88
C GLU A 447 -5.70 30.62 0.85
N GLY A 448 -5.16 29.39 0.90
CA GLY A 448 -5.90 28.14 0.84
C GLY A 448 -6.56 27.76 2.17
N ILE A 449 -7.68 27.07 2.13
CA ILE A 449 -8.39 26.44 3.26
C ILE A 449 -8.17 24.95 3.14
N THR A 450 -7.63 24.31 4.19
CA THR A 450 -7.30 22.89 4.23
C THR A 450 -7.61 22.30 5.61
N GLY A 451 -7.53 20.96 5.78
CA GLY A 451 -7.87 20.27 7.03
C GLY A 451 -9.37 20.06 7.21
N SER A 452 -9.87 20.02 8.45
CA SER A 452 -11.27 19.67 8.72
C SER A 452 -11.93 20.58 9.77
N THR A 453 -13.28 20.54 9.81
CA THR A 453 -14.11 21.20 10.82
C THR A 453 -15.03 20.19 11.52
N ASP A 454 -15.28 20.36 12.82
CA ASP A 454 -16.22 19.52 13.58
C ASP A 454 -17.72 19.77 13.21
N GLY A 455 -18.00 20.67 12.28
CA GLY A 455 -19.34 21.06 11.87
C GLY A 455 -19.33 22.35 11.07
N TRP A 456 -20.47 23.06 11.02
CA TRP A 456 -20.56 24.36 10.37
C TRP A 456 -19.89 25.43 11.20
N GLU A 457 -18.93 26.16 10.61
CA GLU A 457 -18.18 27.22 11.22
C GLU A 457 -18.34 28.55 10.46
N PRO A 458 -18.33 29.71 11.16
CA PRO A 458 -18.43 31.00 10.51
C PRO A 458 -17.13 31.43 9.86
N LEU A 459 -17.15 31.65 8.56
CA LEU A 459 -16.03 32.22 7.79
C LEU A 459 -16.29 33.71 7.51
N THR A 460 -15.23 34.52 7.59
CA THR A 460 -15.24 35.94 7.26
C THR A 460 -14.11 36.30 6.30
N ALA A 461 -14.37 37.31 5.42
CA ALA A 461 -13.32 37.87 4.56
C ALA A 461 -13.57 39.39 4.36
N ASP A 462 -12.49 40.15 4.15
CA ASP A 462 -12.52 41.58 3.88
C ASP A 462 -12.46 41.85 2.37
N LEU A 463 -13.58 42.31 1.80
CA LEU A 463 -13.69 42.70 0.40
C LEU A 463 -13.67 44.25 0.23
N SER A 464 -13.24 45.02 1.23
CA SER A 464 -13.23 46.51 1.22
C SER A 464 -12.40 47.08 0.05
N ALA A 465 -11.36 46.38 -0.41
CA ALA A 465 -10.60 46.76 -1.60
C ALA A 465 -11.44 46.82 -2.90
N TYR A 466 -12.61 46.20 -2.89
CA TYR A 466 -13.54 46.14 -4.02
C TYR A 466 -14.78 47.01 -3.82
N ALA A 467 -14.84 47.86 -2.77
CA ALA A 467 -15.97 48.69 -2.42
C ALA A 467 -16.49 49.53 -3.63
N GLY A 468 -17.79 49.55 -3.83
CA GLY A 468 -18.47 50.25 -4.92
C GLY A 468 -18.32 49.59 -6.32
N ARG A 469 -17.74 48.38 -6.41
CA ARG A 469 -17.56 47.66 -7.68
C ARG A 469 -18.46 46.43 -7.75
N THR A 470 -18.80 46.05 -8.97
CA THR A 470 -19.32 44.69 -9.24
C THR A 470 -18.14 43.79 -9.55
N VAL A 471 -18.07 42.69 -8.86
CA VAL A 471 -16.98 41.72 -8.94
C VAL A 471 -17.51 40.30 -9.28
N THR A 472 -16.68 39.45 -9.82
CA THR A 472 -16.95 38.02 -9.88
C THR A 472 -16.49 37.43 -8.55
N LEU A 473 -17.43 37.14 -7.65
CA LEU A 473 -17.19 36.42 -6.41
C LEU A 473 -17.24 34.92 -6.72
N GLY A 474 -16.34 34.12 -6.15
CA GLY A 474 -16.33 32.65 -6.38
C GLY A 474 -15.71 31.85 -5.27
N TRP A 475 -15.95 30.57 -5.33
CA TRP A 475 -15.25 29.53 -4.57
C TRP A 475 -14.58 28.60 -5.55
N ARG A 476 -13.42 28.12 -5.19
CA ARG A 476 -12.65 27.15 -5.96
C ARG A 476 -12.23 26.01 -5.01
N TYR A 477 -12.26 24.78 -5.50
CA TYR A 477 -11.73 23.60 -4.81
C TYR A 477 -10.74 22.91 -5.74
N ASN A 478 -9.51 22.78 -5.29
CA ASN A 478 -8.42 22.19 -6.05
C ASN A 478 -7.84 21.02 -5.26
N THR A 479 -7.81 19.85 -5.88
CA THR A 479 -7.26 18.63 -5.27
C THR A 479 -6.09 18.09 -6.08
N ASP A 480 -5.22 17.38 -5.40
CA ASP A 480 -4.13 16.65 -6.04
C ASP A 480 -4.56 15.31 -6.62
N GLY A 481 -3.67 14.34 -6.79
CA GLY A 481 -3.90 13.08 -7.48
C GLY A 481 -4.26 11.89 -6.61
N ALA A 482 -4.38 12.08 -5.29
CA ALA A 482 -4.61 10.99 -4.34
C ALA A 482 -5.41 11.44 -3.12
N GLU A 483 -6.00 10.49 -2.40
CA GLU A 483 -6.63 10.65 -1.07
C GLU A 483 -7.76 11.69 -1.00
N ALA A 484 -8.83 11.44 -1.76
CA ALA A 484 -9.98 12.32 -1.84
C ALA A 484 -10.88 12.28 -0.60
N GLU A 485 -10.78 13.31 0.23
CA GLU A 485 -11.68 13.55 1.36
C GLU A 485 -13.07 14.06 0.93
N PRO A 486 -14.07 14.14 1.84
CA PRO A 486 -15.42 14.63 1.53
C PRO A 486 -15.49 15.99 0.82
N GLY A 487 -14.54 16.90 1.03
CA GLY A 487 -14.39 18.15 0.32
C GLY A 487 -14.99 19.36 1.05
N PHE A 488 -15.32 20.42 0.29
CA PHE A 488 -15.69 21.74 0.82
C PHE A 488 -17.19 22.04 0.64
N MET A 489 -17.81 22.53 1.71
CA MET A 489 -19.22 22.89 1.78
C MET A 489 -19.35 24.33 2.24
N VAL A 490 -20.23 25.11 1.59
CA VAL A 490 -20.50 26.48 1.98
C VAL A 490 -22.00 26.81 1.93
N ASP A 491 -22.48 27.57 2.88
CA ASP A 491 -23.87 27.98 3.02
C ASP A 491 -23.96 29.43 3.55
N ALA A 492 -25.13 30.03 3.46
CA ALA A 492 -25.47 31.33 4.03
C ALA A 492 -24.46 32.45 3.68
N ILE A 493 -24.07 32.54 2.40
CA ILE A 493 -23.11 33.53 1.91
C ILE A 493 -23.74 34.91 1.88
N ALA A 494 -23.15 35.87 2.59
CA ALA A 494 -23.64 37.28 2.63
C ALA A 494 -22.50 38.27 2.44
N VAL A 495 -22.82 39.42 1.84
CA VAL A 495 -21.93 40.59 1.74
C VAL A 495 -22.61 41.78 2.44
N ASP A 496 -21.96 42.35 3.46
CA ASP A 496 -22.52 43.39 4.35
C ASP A 496 -23.94 43.04 4.81
N GLY A 497 -24.17 41.80 5.22
CA GLY A 497 -25.45 41.29 5.72
C GLY A 497 -26.51 41.04 4.63
N THR A 498 -26.22 41.31 3.36
CA THR A 498 -27.10 40.95 2.25
C THR A 498 -26.78 39.55 1.74
N MET A 499 -27.75 38.64 1.82
CA MET A 499 -27.58 37.27 1.32
C MET A 499 -27.36 37.28 -0.18
N VAL A 500 -26.32 36.58 -0.62
CA VAL A 500 -25.93 36.41 -2.02
C VAL A 500 -25.92 34.93 -2.46
N GLY A 501 -25.95 34.01 -1.48
CA GLY A 501 -26.03 32.57 -1.71
C GLY A 501 -26.64 31.84 -0.50
N THR A 502 -27.75 31.13 -0.74
CA THR A 502 -28.45 30.29 0.26
C THR A 502 -28.64 28.85 -0.25
N ALA A 503 -28.29 28.58 -1.50
CA ALA A 503 -28.48 27.32 -2.19
C ALA A 503 -29.95 26.85 -2.40
N GLU A 504 -30.94 27.58 -1.89
CA GLU A 504 -32.36 27.19 -1.91
C GLU A 504 -33.06 27.36 -3.25
N ALA A 505 -32.53 28.24 -4.12
CA ALA A 505 -33.08 28.54 -5.44
C ALA A 505 -31.96 28.73 -6.47
N ASP A 506 -32.33 28.98 -7.73
CA ASP A 506 -31.39 29.50 -8.73
C ASP A 506 -31.11 30.99 -8.41
N GLU A 507 -29.98 31.23 -7.79
CA GLU A 507 -29.53 32.53 -7.34
C GLU A 507 -28.51 33.18 -8.29
N GLY A 508 -28.32 32.58 -9.49
CA GLY A 508 -27.44 33.11 -10.54
C GLY A 508 -25.96 32.76 -10.30
N TRP A 509 -25.67 31.69 -9.56
CA TRP A 509 -24.35 31.09 -9.52
C TRP A 509 -24.10 30.26 -10.76
N THR A 510 -22.91 30.35 -11.30
CA THR A 510 -22.41 29.46 -12.37
C THR A 510 -21.53 28.40 -11.73
N PHE A 511 -21.84 27.14 -11.99
CA PHE A 511 -21.12 25.99 -11.45
C PHE A 511 -20.26 25.32 -12.51
N ASP A 512 -19.02 24.97 -12.14
CA ASP A 512 -18.16 24.06 -12.83
C ASP A 512 -17.61 23.08 -11.78
N GLY A 513 -18.23 21.89 -11.69
CA GLY A 513 -17.96 20.89 -10.65
C GLY A 513 -18.71 21.11 -9.32
N PHE A 514 -18.90 22.33 -8.86
CA PHE A 514 -19.77 22.63 -7.72
C PHE A 514 -21.24 22.34 -8.03
N ARG A 515 -22.04 22.10 -7.00
CA ARG A 515 -23.50 21.90 -7.09
C ARG A 515 -24.19 22.26 -5.77
N THR A 516 -25.51 22.32 -5.79
CA THR A 516 -26.32 22.36 -4.56
C THR A 516 -26.69 20.92 -4.17
N THR A 517 -26.67 20.63 -2.86
CA THR A 517 -27.04 19.33 -2.30
C THR A 517 -27.87 19.49 -1.02
N THR A 518 -28.61 18.46 -0.68
CA THR A 518 -29.30 18.31 0.63
C THR A 518 -28.42 17.63 1.68
N GLY A 519 -27.19 17.28 1.32
CA GLY A 519 -26.25 16.57 2.17
C GLY A 519 -26.20 15.07 1.95
N SER A 520 -27.09 14.50 1.17
CA SER A 520 -27.05 13.09 0.79
C SER A 520 -26.55 12.98 -0.66
N GLU A 521 -25.34 12.47 -0.82
CA GLU A 521 -24.67 12.27 -2.09
C GLU A 521 -24.43 10.78 -2.35
N GLN A 522 -23.98 10.44 -3.54
CA GLN A 522 -23.57 9.09 -3.90
C GLN A 522 -22.33 9.13 -4.77
N THR A 523 -21.34 8.37 -4.38
CA THR A 523 -20.14 8.10 -5.20
C THR A 523 -20.20 6.70 -5.78
N THR A 524 -19.64 6.51 -6.98
CA THR A 524 -19.67 5.20 -7.64
C THR A 524 -18.25 4.71 -7.91
N PHE A 525 -17.95 3.52 -7.45
CA PHE A 525 -16.64 2.89 -7.57
C PHE A 525 -16.67 1.70 -8.54
N ALA A 526 -15.56 1.47 -9.21
CA ALA A 526 -15.37 0.25 -9.99
C ALA A 526 -15.12 -0.93 -9.06
N ASN A 527 -15.60 -2.11 -9.42
CA ASN A 527 -15.29 -3.32 -8.66
C ASN A 527 -15.26 -4.54 -9.57
N TYR A 528 -14.52 -5.57 -9.16
CA TYR A 528 -14.21 -6.71 -9.99
C TYR A 528 -14.04 -7.98 -9.17
N TYR A 529 -14.31 -9.15 -9.77
CA TYR A 529 -13.68 -10.37 -9.31
C TYR A 529 -12.42 -10.63 -10.13
N VAL A 530 -11.34 -10.99 -9.45
CA VAL A 530 -10.06 -11.36 -10.06
C VAL A 530 -9.88 -12.86 -9.87
N LEU A 531 -9.89 -13.60 -10.97
CA LEU A 531 -9.81 -15.05 -10.98
C LEU A 531 -8.39 -15.47 -11.33
N GLU A 532 -7.82 -16.39 -10.57
CA GLU A 532 -6.48 -16.93 -10.79
C GLU A 532 -6.38 -18.42 -10.47
N ASN A 533 -5.70 -19.17 -11.35
CA ASN A 533 -5.46 -20.60 -11.16
C ASN A 533 -4.12 -20.78 -10.45
N ARG A 534 -4.14 -20.87 -9.12
CA ARG A 534 -2.96 -21.03 -8.26
C ARG A 534 -2.51 -22.48 -8.23
N GLN A 535 -1.21 -22.69 -8.42
CA GLN A 535 -0.61 -24.01 -8.53
C GLN A 535 0.73 -24.07 -7.78
N TYR A 536 1.09 -25.23 -7.22
CA TYR A 536 2.40 -25.43 -6.58
C TYR A 536 3.52 -25.46 -7.62
N ARG A 537 3.92 -24.28 -8.07
CA ARG A 537 4.85 -24.11 -9.18
C ARG A 537 5.79 -22.94 -8.96
N GLY A 538 7.09 -23.14 -9.25
CA GLY A 538 8.08 -22.09 -9.09
C GLY A 538 8.18 -21.62 -7.65
N TYR A 539 8.02 -20.32 -7.44
CA TYR A 539 7.98 -19.78 -6.08
C TYR A 539 6.74 -20.24 -5.31
N ASP A 540 5.59 -20.47 -5.95
CA ASP A 540 4.38 -21.00 -5.29
C ASP A 540 4.47 -22.49 -4.87
N GLU A 541 5.59 -23.19 -5.11
CA GLU A 541 5.86 -24.41 -4.37
C GLU A 541 5.88 -24.15 -2.86
N SER A 542 6.19 -22.95 -2.43
CA SER A 542 6.13 -22.50 -1.03
C SER A 542 4.71 -22.45 -0.46
N LEU A 543 3.64 -22.33 -1.26
CA LEU A 543 2.26 -22.52 -0.78
C LEU A 543 2.01 -23.95 -0.24
N GLN A 544 2.75 -24.93 -0.73
CA GLN A 544 2.67 -26.30 -0.23
C GLN A 544 3.54 -26.53 1.01
N THR A 545 4.67 -25.85 1.14
CA THR A 545 5.72 -26.17 2.10
C THR A 545 6.03 -25.08 3.11
N GLY A 546 5.74 -23.82 2.81
CA GLY A 546 6.17 -22.65 3.55
C GLY A 546 5.13 -21.96 4.46
N PRO A 547 3.81 -22.05 4.22
CA PRO A 547 2.81 -21.55 5.15
C PRO A 547 2.97 -22.19 6.53
N TYR A 548 2.83 -21.38 7.60
CA TYR A 548 3.20 -21.84 8.93
C TYR A 548 2.35 -21.26 10.05
N ASN A 549 2.44 -21.91 11.22
CA ASN A 549 1.83 -21.50 12.47
C ASN A 549 2.81 -21.62 13.63
N PHE A 550 2.81 -20.66 14.56
CA PHE A 550 3.56 -20.67 15.80
C PHE A 550 2.85 -21.49 16.88
N GLY A 551 2.73 -22.79 16.65
CA GLY A 551 1.93 -23.70 17.48
C GLY A 551 2.45 -23.94 18.90
N PHE A 552 3.71 -23.61 19.19
CA PHE A 552 4.41 -23.98 20.42
C PHE A 552 5.03 -22.79 21.17
N LEU A 553 4.49 -21.58 21.00
CA LEU A 553 5.03 -20.32 21.53
C LEU A 553 5.48 -20.38 23.01
N ASN A 554 4.71 -21.04 23.88
CA ASN A 554 5.05 -21.13 25.32
C ASN A 554 6.27 -22.04 25.61
N THR A 555 6.62 -22.94 24.70
CA THR A 555 7.69 -23.91 24.88
C THR A 555 8.81 -23.77 23.85
N LEU A 556 8.49 -23.35 22.62
CA LEU A 556 9.39 -23.18 21.49
C LEU A 556 8.99 -21.89 20.76
N GLN A 557 9.52 -20.75 21.16
CA GLN A 557 9.13 -19.43 20.66
C GLN A 557 9.45 -19.25 19.17
N ASN A 558 10.61 -19.76 18.74
CA ASN A 558 11.10 -19.65 17.36
C ASN A 558 10.87 -20.95 16.58
N TRP A 559 9.78 -21.65 16.86
CA TRP A 559 9.44 -22.88 16.17
C TRP A 559 8.07 -22.80 15.50
N VAL A 560 8.06 -22.98 14.18
CA VAL A 560 6.83 -23.04 13.39
C VAL A 560 6.55 -24.45 12.92
N GLU A 561 5.27 -24.78 12.80
CA GLU A 561 4.75 -25.93 12.12
C GLU A 561 4.18 -25.52 10.75
N HIS A 562 4.42 -26.33 9.71
CA HIS A 562 4.00 -26.02 8.36
C HIS A 562 2.71 -26.73 7.98
N PHE A 563 1.90 -26.08 7.12
CA PHE A 563 0.70 -26.64 6.49
C PHE A 563 0.56 -26.07 5.08
N SER A 564 -0.17 -26.75 4.19
CA SER A 564 -0.29 -26.26 2.81
C SER A 564 -1.49 -25.36 2.65
N TYR A 565 -1.38 -24.35 1.80
CA TYR A 565 -2.50 -23.69 1.16
C TYR A 565 -2.94 -24.53 -0.04
N GLN A 566 -4.27 -24.64 -0.26
CA GLN A 566 -4.82 -25.50 -1.32
C GLN A 566 -4.65 -24.83 -2.68
N ASP A 567 -4.10 -25.55 -3.67
CA ASP A 567 -4.13 -25.10 -5.06
C ASP A 567 -5.55 -25.11 -5.64
N GLY A 568 -5.79 -24.35 -6.71
CA GLY A 568 -7.10 -24.25 -7.34
C GLY A 568 -7.42 -22.84 -7.85
N LEU A 569 -8.72 -22.56 -8.05
CA LEU A 569 -9.18 -21.24 -8.48
C LEU A 569 -9.32 -20.32 -7.26
N LEU A 570 -8.40 -19.39 -7.09
CA LEU A 570 -8.57 -18.30 -6.14
C LEU A 570 -9.43 -17.21 -6.79
N VAL A 571 -10.41 -16.74 -6.04
CA VAL A 571 -11.29 -15.63 -6.42
C VAL A 571 -11.03 -14.50 -5.45
N ASN A 572 -10.51 -13.37 -5.94
CA ASN A 572 -10.35 -12.18 -5.14
C ASN A 572 -11.43 -11.17 -5.53
N TYR A 573 -11.98 -10.45 -4.54
CA TYR A 573 -12.83 -9.29 -4.78
C TYR A 573 -11.96 -8.03 -4.71
N TRP A 574 -11.88 -7.30 -5.81
CA TRP A 574 -11.21 -6.01 -5.92
C TRP A 574 -12.25 -4.90 -5.90
N ASP A 575 -12.24 -4.12 -4.81
CA ASP A 575 -13.20 -3.05 -4.54
C ASP A 575 -12.45 -1.71 -4.45
N THR A 576 -12.56 -0.87 -5.47
CA THR A 576 -11.87 0.42 -5.51
C THR A 576 -12.52 1.49 -4.61
N SER A 577 -13.51 1.15 -3.80
CA SER A 577 -14.00 2.04 -2.75
C SER A 577 -13.15 2.00 -1.47
N TYR A 578 -12.16 1.11 -1.44
CA TYR A 578 -11.15 1.02 -0.39
C TYR A 578 -9.76 1.24 -0.99
N SER A 579 -8.90 1.95 -0.29
CA SER A 579 -7.49 2.17 -0.63
C SER A 579 -6.55 1.13 -0.01
N ASP A 580 -7.02 0.39 1.00
CA ASP A 580 -6.25 -0.53 1.83
C ASP A 580 -6.99 -1.84 2.12
N ASN A 581 -6.34 -2.74 2.85
CA ASN A 581 -6.90 -3.98 3.35
C ASN A 581 -7.11 -3.98 4.89
N ASN A 582 -7.38 -2.83 5.49
CA ASN A 582 -7.58 -2.65 6.92
C ASN A 582 -8.93 -3.21 7.39
N VAL A 583 -9.06 -4.52 7.34
CA VAL A 583 -10.30 -5.24 7.70
C VAL A 583 -10.69 -5.06 9.17
N GLY A 584 -9.77 -4.62 10.02
CA GLY A 584 -10.04 -4.20 11.39
C GLY A 584 -10.87 -2.92 11.48
N ASP A 585 -10.70 -2.00 10.54
CA ASP A 585 -11.44 -0.74 10.45
C ASP A 585 -12.76 -0.92 9.66
N HIS A 586 -12.74 -1.75 8.62
CA HIS A 586 -13.89 -2.04 7.77
C HIS A 586 -14.11 -3.55 7.56
N PRO A 587 -14.58 -4.28 8.59
CA PRO A 587 -14.78 -5.73 8.53
C PRO A 587 -15.64 -6.15 7.34
N GLY A 588 -15.17 -7.13 6.58
CA GLY A 588 -15.81 -7.61 5.36
C GLY A 588 -15.50 -6.80 4.10
N GLY A 589 -14.78 -5.68 4.20
CA GLY A 589 -14.34 -4.85 3.08
C GLY A 589 -12.81 -4.72 3.00
N GLY A 590 -12.31 -4.31 1.84
CA GLY A 590 -10.89 -4.04 1.58
C GLY A 590 -10.62 -3.90 0.09
N LEU A 591 -9.44 -3.37 -0.23
CA LEU A 591 -9.01 -3.11 -1.59
C LEU A 591 -9.03 -4.38 -2.44
N VAL A 592 -8.37 -5.44 -1.96
CA VAL A 592 -8.31 -6.75 -2.63
C VAL A 592 -8.28 -7.87 -1.60
N LEU A 593 -9.38 -8.59 -1.48
CA LEU A 593 -9.50 -9.67 -0.49
C LEU A 593 -9.89 -11.00 -1.15
N PRO A 594 -9.31 -12.13 -0.70
CA PRO A 594 -9.70 -13.45 -1.18
C PRO A 594 -11.10 -13.80 -0.66
N VAL A 595 -11.90 -14.38 -1.55
CA VAL A 595 -13.17 -15.00 -1.18
C VAL A 595 -12.91 -16.42 -0.73
N ASP A 596 -13.17 -16.71 0.53
CA ASP A 596 -12.97 -18.04 1.09
C ASP A 596 -14.04 -19.03 0.58
N ALA A 597 -13.60 -20.06 -0.17
CA ALA A 597 -14.50 -21.10 -0.67
C ALA A 597 -15.15 -21.92 0.46
N HIS A 598 -14.55 -21.90 1.65
CA HIS A 598 -15.02 -22.62 2.84
C HIS A 598 -15.11 -21.68 4.06
N PRO A 599 -15.99 -20.66 4.03
CA PRO A 599 -15.98 -19.51 4.95
C PRO A 599 -16.35 -19.84 6.40
N LYS A 600 -16.47 -21.12 6.75
CA LYS A 600 -16.73 -21.52 8.12
C LYS A 600 -15.51 -21.22 9.00
N LEU A 601 -15.73 -20.40 10.02
CA LEU A 601 -14.67 -20.01 10.95
C LEU A 601 -14.04 -21.22 11.66
N LEU A 602 -12.73 -21.23 11.71
CA LEU A 602 -11.92 -22.25 12.38
C LEU A 602 -11.59 -21.81 13.81
N HIS A 603 -11.75 -22.73 14.75
CA HIS A 603 -11.51 -22.49 16.18
C HIS A 603 -10.49 -23.46 16.75
N TRP A 604 -9.65 -22.97 17.67
CA TRP A 604 -8.76 -23.80 18.46
C TRP A 604 -9.52 -24.63 19.50
N GLU A 605 -9.15 -25.90 19.69
CA GLU A 605 -9.67 -26.70 20.78
C GLU A 605 -9.16 -26.20 22.14
N GLY A 606 -10.04 -26.20 23.15
CA GLY A 606 -9.69 -25.91 24.54
C GLY A 606 -9.58 -24.44 24.94
N GLY A 607 -9.93 -23.51 24.06
CA GLY A 607 -9.98 -22.07 24.38
C GLY A 607 -11.35 -21.60 24.93
N THR A 608 -11.41 -20.36 25.42
CA THR A 608 -12.66 -19.65 25.68
C THR A 608 -13.22 -19.10 24.35
N ALA A 609 -14.52 -18.83 24.25
CA ALA A 609 -15.18 -18.41 23.01
C ALA A 609 -14.46 -17.23 22.30
N ASP A 610 -13.97 -16.25 23.06
CA ASP A 610 -13.29 -15.06 22.53
C ASP A 610 -11.80 -15.26 22.18
N GLY A 611 -11.21 -16.40 22.52
CA GLY A 611 -9.80 -16.69 22.30
C GLY A 611 -9.54 -17.95 21.47
N THR A 612 -10.58 -18.44 20.78
CA THR A 612 -10.51 -19.69 20.03
C THR A 612 -10.36 -19.53 18.53
N LEU A 613 -10.67 -18.36 17.96
CA LEU A 613 -10.56 -18.13 16.51
C LEU A 613 -9.09 -18.28 16.03
N MET A 614 -8.93 -18.98 14.93
CA MET A 614 -7.64 -19.07 14.25
C MET A 614 -7.34 -17.76 13.49
N ARG A 615 -6.08 -17.38 13.37
CA ARG A 615 -5.67 -16.19 12.62
C ARG A 615 -6.09 -16.27 11.16
N PRO A 616 -6.35 -15.13 10.47
CA PRO A 616 -6.75 -15.10 9.06
C PRO A 616 -5.84 -15.89 8.14
N ARG A 617 -4.53 -15.86 8.35
CA ARG A 617 -3.57 -16.66 7.55
C ARG A 617 -3.71 -18.17 7.70
N ILE A 618 -4.39 -18.67 8.74
CA ILE A 618 -4.76 -20.08 8.86
C ILE A 618 -6.14 -20.31 8.26
N GLN A 619 -7.09 -19.42 8.52
CA GLN A 619 -8.46 -19.50 8.00
C GLN A 619 -8.48 -19.65 6.48
N SER A 620 -7.68 -18.83 5.77
CA SER A 620 -7.70 -18.71 4.31
C SER A 620 -6.93 -19.82 3.56
N TYR A 621 -6.49 -20.88 4.25
CA TYR A 621 -5.71 -21.96 3.62
C TYR A 621 -6.48 -22.72 2.52
N ASP A 622 -7.80 -22.77 2.60
CA ASP A 622 -8.71 -23.47 1.69
C ASP A 622 -9.69 -22.54 0.94
N SER A 623 -9.23 -21.29 0.70
CA SER A 623 -10.02 -20.28 -0.02
C SER A 623 -10.27 -20.62 -1.50
N THR A 624 -9.55 -21.57 -2.08
CA THR A 624 -9.68 -21.92 -3.50
C THR A 624 -10.93 -22.74 -3.81
N PHE A 625 -11.52 -22.43 -4.98
CA PHE A 625 -12.57 -23.23 -5.60
C PHE A 625 -11.92 -24.29 -6.53
N GLY A 626 -12.45 -25.51 -6.52
CA GLY A 626 -11.85 -26.60 -7.30
C GLY A 626 -12.68 -27.86 -7.33
N LEU A 627 -12.12 -28.91 -7.92
CA LEU A 627 -12.76 -30.22 -8.05
C LEU A 627 -12.33 -31.21 -6.96
N GLU A 628 -11.29 -30.87 -6.19
CA GLU A 628 -10.72 -31.71 -5.16
C GLU A 628 -11.22 -31.33 -3.76
N ARG A 629 -11.08 -32.23 -2.82
CA ARG A 629 -11.36 -31.98 -1.40
C ARG A 629 -10.18 -31.26 -0.77
N THR A 630 -10.43 -30.46 0.25
CA THR A 630 -9.35 -29.83 1.02
C THR A 630 -8.53 -30.87 1.79
N GLU A 631 -7.29 -30.58 2.08
CA GLU A 631 -6.47 -31.40 2.96
C GLU A 631 -6.93 -31.28 4.43
N ALA A 632 -6.53 -32.25 5.23
CA ALA A 632 -6.80 -32.23 6.67
C ALA A 632 -5.49 -32.05 7.43
N TYR A 633 -5.48 -31.14 8.40
CA TYR A 633 -4.30 -30.82 9.21
C TYR A 633 -4.55 -31.08 10.69
N THR A 634 -3.45 -31.20 11.44
CA THR A 634 -3.47 -31.00 12.90
C THR A 634 -2.49 -29.87 13.17
N LEU A 635 -2.98 -28.76 13.69
CA LEU A 635 -2.18 -27.62 14.11
C LEU A 635 -2.29 -27.46 15.64
N HIS A 636 -1.31 -26.79 16.23
CA HIS A 636 -1.25 -26.60 17.67
C HIS A 636 -1.44 -25.12 18.06
N ASN A 637 -2.01 -24.92 19.23
CA ASN A 637 -2.03 -23.64 19.93
C ASN A 637 -1.44 -23.84 21.32
N ASN A 638 -0.28 -23.26 21.59
CA ASN A 638 0.49 -23.50 22.81
C ASN A 638 0.70 -24.98 23.15
N GLY A 639 0.93 -25.80 22.11
CA GLY A 639 1.11 -27.24 22.21
C GLY A 639 -0.17 -28.07 22.29
N VAL A 640 -1.35 -27.45 22.32
CA VAL A 640 -2.64 -28.15 22.29
C VAL A 640 -3.04 -28.42 20.84
N PRO A 641 -3.18 -29.69 20.41
CA PRO A 641 -3.51 -30.02 19.04
C PRO A 641 -4.98 -29.74 18.73
N THR A 642 -5.24 -29.17 17.55
CA THR A 642 -6.55 -29.01 16.96
C THR A 642 -6.57 -29.64 15.58
N ARG A 643 -7.57 -30.50 15.32
CA ARG A 643 -7.73 -31.13 14.02
C ARG A 643 -8.63 -30.32 13.09
N ILE A 644 -8.09 -29.85 11.97
CA ILE A 644 -8.82 -29.26 10.86
C ILE A 644 -9.23 -30.39 9.90
N PRO A 645 -10.54 -30.60 9.64
CA PRO A 645 -11.00 -31.72 8.80
C PRO A 645 -10.90 -31.39 7.31
N SER A 646 -10.76 -32.43 6.48
CA SER A 646 -10.95 -32.29 5.03
C SER A 646 -12.40 -31.98 4.68
N LEU A 647 -12.63 -30.93 3.90
CA LEU A 647 -13.95 -30.48 3.44
C LEU A 647 -14.23 -30.95 2.00
N PRO A 648 -15.49 -31.04 1.56
CA PRO A 648 -15.84 -31.31 0.17
C PRO A 648 -15.38 -30.22 -0.77
N ALA A 649 -15.12 -30.54 -2.03
CA ALA A 649 -14.78 -29.59 -3.08
C ALA A 649 -15.84 -28.49 -3.24
N ALA A 650 -15.43 -27.23 -3.27
CA ALA A 650 -16.24 -26.07 -3.63
C ALA A 650 -16.04 -25.76 -5.12
N ARG A 651 -16.99 -26.16 -5.98
CA ARG A 651 -16.85 -26.07 -7.45
C ARG A 651 -17.34 -24.77 -8.05
N VAL A 652 -18.12 -24.01 -7.29
CA VAL A 652 -18.86 -22.85 -7.79
C VAL A 652 -18.77 -21.73 -6.78
N PHE A 653 -18.26 -20.61 -7.23
CA PHE A 653 -18.45 -19.33 -6.58
C PHE A 653 -19.79 -18.74 -7.05
N GLU A 654 -20.62 -18.27 -6.14
CA GLU A 654 -21.91 -17.60 -6.41
C GLU A 654 -22.00 -16.40 -5.47
N ASP A 655 -21.93 -15.19 -5.98
CA ASP A 655 -21.94 -13.97 -5.16
C ASP A 655 -23.29 -13.64 -4.51
N SER A 656 -24.29 -14.47 -4.74
CA SER A 656 -25.54 -14.48 -3.97
C SER A 656 -25.44 -15.18 -2.62
N ARG A 657 -24.30 -15.83 -2.34
CA ARG A 657 -24.00 -16.46 -1.05
C ARG A 657 -23.16 -15.53 -0.21
N SER A 658 -23.33 -15.61 1.11
CA SER A 658 -22.43 -14.97 2.03
C SER A 658 -21.15 -15.80 2.19
N TYR A 659 -20.00 -15.14 2.06
CA TYR A 659 -18.65 -15.68 2.32
C TYR A 659 -18.01 -14.99 3.52
N TRP A 660 -18.65 -13.97 4.04
CA TRP A 660 -18.25 -13.23 5.22
C TRP A 660 -19.16 -13.57 6.40
N GLN A 661 -18.61 -13.77 7.59
CA GLN A 661 -19.35 -14.09 8.81
C GLN A 661 -18.88 -13.19 9.95
N ASP A 662 -19.81 -12.48 10.54
CA ASP A 662 -19.60 -11.68 11.75
C ASP A 662 -19.99 -12.43 13.03
N CYS A 663 -20.70 -13.55 12.90
CA CYS A 663 -21.17 -14.39 14.00
C CYS A 663 -21.14 -15.88 13.63
N ASP A 664 -20.87 -16.72 14.61
CA ASP A 664 -20.96 -18.18 14.49
C ASP A 664 -21.62 -18.83 15.75
N ALA A 665 -21.50 -20.15 15.89
CA ALA A 665 -22.05 -20.89 17.04
C ALA A 665 -21.36 -20.53 18.39
N HIS A 666 -20.22 -19.85 18.38
CA HIS A 666 -19.49 -19.40 19.57
C HIS A 666 -19.86 -17.96 19.97
N GLY A 667 -20.69 -17.29 19.18
CA GLY A 667 -21.20 -15.95 19.41
C GLY A 667 -20.67 -14.91 18.43
N CYS A 668 -21.24 -13.72 18.51
CA CYS A 668 -20.76 -12.55 17.81
C CYS A 668 -19.73 -11.86 18.70
N THR A 669 -18.49 -11.75 18.25
CA THR A 669 -17.45 -11.02 18.99
C THR A 669 -17.53 -9.52 18.73
N GLY A 670 -18.71 -8.95 18.53
CA GLY A 670 -18.95 -7.56 18.17
C GLY A 670 -17.89 -6.56 18.64
N ALA A 671 -17.67 -5.53 17.86
CA ALA A 671 -16.66 -4.48 17.94
C ALA A 671 -16.04 -4.23 19.33
N HIS A 672 -15.01 -4.97 19.68
CA HIS A 672 -14.13 -4.63 20.78
C HIS A 672 -12.77 -4.24 20.19
N PRO A 673 -12.36 -2.99 20.31
CA PRO A 673 -11.03 -2.57 19.89
C PRO A 673 -9.95 -3.53 20.42
N GLY A 674 -9.08 -4.03 19.55
CA GLY A 674 -7.99 -4.93 19.92
C GLY A 674 -8.35 -6.41 20.04
N ARG A 675 -9.48 -6.88 19.51
CA ARG A 675 -9.83 -8.30 19.46
C ARG A 675 -10.11 -8.75 18.03
N HIS A 676 -9.69 -9.97 17.70
CA HIS A 676 -10.03 -10.63 16.44
C HIS A 676 -11.54 -10.67 16.27
N GLN A 677 -12.05 -10.21 15.13
CA GLN A 677 -13.46 -10.22 14.79
C GLN A 677 -13.74 -11.34 13.77
N PRO A 678 -14.89 -12.03 13.86
CA PRO A 678 -15.32 -12.93 12.81
C PRO A 678 -15.41 -12.21 11.47
N GLY A 679 -15.03 -12.89 10.38
CA GLY A 679 -15.10 -12.36 9.02
C GLY A 679 -13.86 -11.58 8.54
N TRP A 680 -12.84 -11.38 9.36
CA TRP A 680 -11.59 -10.74 8.90
C TRP A 680 -10.81 -11.57 7.86
N ASN A 681 -11.10 -12.84 7.68
CA ASN A 681 -10.44 -13.76 6.75
C ASN A 681 -11.14 -13.89 5.39
N SER A 682 -12.26 -13.20 5.19
CA SER A 682 -13.02 -13.22 3.94
C SER A 682 -13.68 -11.85 3.69
N VAL A 683 -14.46 -11.73 2.64
CA VAL A 683 -15.03 -10.47 2.17
C VAL A 683 -16.53 -10.54 1.95
N ASP A 684 -17.24 -9.44 2.21
CA ASP A 684 -18.64 -9.26 1.87
C ASP A 684 -18.79 -8.94 0.38
N VAL A 685 -19.33 -9.87 -0.39
CA VAL A 685 -19.45 -9.75 -1.84
C VAL A 685 -20.74 -9.04 -2.26
N PRO A 686 -20.76 -8.28 -3.38
CA PRO A 686 -21.81 -7.30 -3.68
C PRO A 686 -23.13 -7.88 -4.22
N ASN A 687 -23.32 -9.19 -4.27
CA ASN A 687 -24.55 -9.88 -4.73
C ASN A 687 -25.07 -9.38 -6.09
N THR A 688 -24.20 -9.37 -7.10
CA THR A 688 -24.52 -8.93 -8.46
C THR A 688 -25.21 -9.98 -9.32
N GLY A 689 -25.33 -11.21 -8.82
CA GLY A 689 -25.81 -12.38 -9.56
C GLY A 689 -24.70 -13.08 -10.35
N THR A 690 -23.43 -12.74 -10.09
CA THR A 690 -22.29 -13.37 -10.75
C THR A 690 -22.04 -14.77 -10.21
N SER A 691 -21.77 -15.72 -11.10
CA SER A 691 -21.28 -17.04 -10.72
C SER A 691 -20.06 -17.45 -11.54
N VAL A 692 -19.12 -18.15 -10.89
CA VAL A 692 -17.94 -18.73 -11.53
C VAL A 692 -17.89 -20.21 -11.21
N ARG A 693 -17.87 -21.05 -12.24
CA ARG A 693 -17.84 -22.51 -12.11
C ARG A 693 -16.54 -23.09 -12.65
N VAL A 694 -15.83 -23.85 -11.86
CA VAL A 694 -14.76 -24.72 -12.32
C VAL A 694 -15.38 -25.93 -13.05
N VAL A 695 -15.08 -26.04 -14.35
CA VAL A 695 -15.65 -27.07 -15.23
C VAL A 695 -14.72 -28.26 -15.31
N SER A 696 -13.42 -28.01 -15.49
CA SER A 696 -12.40 -29.04 -15.57
C SER A 696 -11.01 -28.47 -15.24
N GLU A 697 -10.19 -29.33 -14.69
CA GLU A 697 -8.79 -29.12 -14.39
C GLU A 697 -7.94 -30.12 -15.15
N SER A 698 -6.78 -29.70 -15.66
CA SER A 698 -5.85 -30.63 -16.27
C SER A 698 -5.03 -31.35 -15.20
N ASN A 699 -4.54 -32.55 -15.50
CA ASN A 699 -3.55 -33.22 -14.66
C ASN A 699 -2.37 -32.27 -14.40
N LYS A 700 -2.02 -32.03 -13.14
CA LYS A 700 -0.98 -31.11 -12.67
C LYS A 700 -1.30 -29.61 -12.90
N GLY A 701 -2.57 -29.21 -12.95
CA GLY A 701 -2.99 -27.81 -12.95
C GLY A 701 -2.50 -26.93 -14.10
N SER A 702 -1.94 -27.52 -15.18
CA SER A 702 -1.38 -26.72 -16.29
C SER A 702 -2.42 -25.86 -17.02
N PHE A 703 -3.70 -26.13 -16.82
CA PHE A 703 -4.81 -25.24 -17.18
C PHE A 703 -6.11 -25.64 -16.44
N MET A 704 -6.97 -24.67 -16.27
CA MET A 704 -8.31 -24.80 -15.73
C MET A 704 -9.33 -24.20 -16.70
N ASN A 705 -10.47 -24.82 -16.90
CA ASN A 705 -11.58 -24.21 -17.64
C ASN A 705 -12.65 -23.74 -16.66
N VAL A 706 -13.02 -22.49 -16.77
CA VAL A 706 -14.05 -21.86 -15.94
C VAL A 706 -15.16 -21.26 -16.80
N HIS A 707 -16.38 -21.30 -16.31
CA HIS A 707 -17.52 -20.59 -16.88
C HIS A 707 -17.89 -19.45 -15.93
N VAL A 708 -18.05 -18.26 -16.51
CA VAL A 708 -18.55 -17.05 -15.83
C VAL A 708 -19.95 -16.76 -16.36
N ASN A 709 -20.85 -16.37 -15.44
CA ASN A 709 -22.24 -16.10 -15.77
C ASN A 709 -22.79 -14.89 -15.00
#